data_7ffa3a0f03953d5e79d2489200e5cb2f
#
_entry.id   7ffa3a0f03953d5e79d2489200e5cb2f
#
_cell.length_a   1.000
_cell.length_b   1.000
_cell.length_c   1.000
_cell.angle_alpha   90.00
_cell.angle_beta   90.00
_cell.angle_gamma   90.00
#
_symmetry.space_group_name_H-M   'P 1'
#
loop_
_entity.id
_entity.type
_entity.pdbx_description
1 polymer ?
#
loop_
_entity_poly.entity_id
_entity_poly.type
_entity_poly.pdbx_seq_one_letter_code
_entity_poly.pdbx_strand_id
1 'polypeptide(L)'
;MIDEPGGHREVVLTHPRSPTERAILQSWAEEHHPGARVLPVWAGTEVPSALGEVLATADDGARDTVIVPARVTWVTPESDEPGAVRRLRGLAVTAAMRMAWSPLHPAMAHYRPDAARVVAGEQATVADLVSRFVAQAGGGPGSTGFARFVARQAVLACDRAERKVLGDRYKVPRRMVEQITSSSRFAALVERLAGETGSPAAEISRRLRSCLHEMAAVQSPPAIDVFRAMMGPMHQKTWDVVVDESGLERLRELNRQHALVFLPSHRSYVDPLLFAEVLHDRDFPRNHVLGGNNLSFWPMGALGRRAGVVFIRRSFGSDTVYKAAIQEYLGHLLAKRFNLEWYIEGGRSRTGKLRRPRVGLLRYLAGALAERPGLDAVLVPVSIVYDQLHEVGAMAAEQRGGEKRAEGLGWMYGYFRDQRRHIGTARVRFAEPIPLRRALDEAGDGPAQLEKVAFRVCAGINRVTPATATSLVTFALLSARDRALTLQQVREVVAPLADHLEAREVPVPVAELRTRHGLRMTLDRLAEAGVVTIFDGGTEPVFSISPGRHHVAAFYRNGALHHLLLRALLELALLRVGDSGEGEDLVEVAWRELSRLRDLLKFEFFFSTRREFRDEILRELDLVEPRWRERATSPGDVRAALRRAPLLVAPGVLRSFVDAQLVVADRLAALGEDPVPAEQEFLTSCLGVGRQMLLQHRLDRADSVSRELYGGALRLAENRGLIMESDGLGERRRAWLGEVTAVIDDLGRLGDLQRARLEVVLGTGEEPAPVRTDVEGDSDVAS
;
A
#
# COMPACT_ATOMS: atom_id res chain seq x y z
N MET A 1 -65.68 29.81 21.83
CA MET A 1 -64.22 29.81 21.50
C MET A 1 -63.71 28.52 22.07
N ILE A 2 -63.50 27.57 21.22
CA ILE A 2 -63.00 26.24 21.55
C ILE A 2 -61.49 26.29 21.29
N ASP A 3 -60.72 26.14 22.38
CA ASP A 3 -59.26 25.97 22.29
C ASP A 3 -58.97 24.73 21.47
N GLU A 4 -58.25 24.88 20.37
CA GLU A 4 -57.62 23.76 19.65
C GLU A 4 -56.45 23.21 20.46
N PRO A 5 -56.33 21.88 20.62
CA PRO A 5 -55.29 21.28 21.43
C PRO A 5 -53.94 21.30 20.68
N GLY A 6 -52.96 21.96 21.31
CA GLY A 6 -51.54 21.62 21.27
C GLY A 6 -50.90 21.25 19.93
N GLY A 7 -50.86 22.18 18.97
CA GLY A 7 -49.96 22.03 17.81
C GLY A 7 -48.51 22.08 18.28
N HIS A 8 -47.71 21.04 17.99
CA HIS A 8 -46.28 21.04 18.23
C HIS A 8 -45.65 22.26 17.55
N ARG A 9 -44.95 23.11 18.32
CA ARG A 9 -44.21 24.24 17.75
C ARG A 9 -43.00 23.71 16.99
N GLU A 10 -42.90 24.01 15.70
CA GLU A 10 -41.76 23.66 14.90
C GLU A 10 -40.81 24.85 14.72
N VAL A 11 -39.51 24.56 14.77
CA VAL A 11 -38.44 25.54 14.50
C VAL A 11 -37.50 24.96 13.44
N VAL A 12 -37.49 25.58 12.28
CA VAL A 12 -36.59 25.20 11.20
C VAL A 12 -35.25 25.93 11.37
N LEU A 13 -34.19 25.17 11.66
CA LEU A 13 -32.84 25.69 11.74
C LEU A 13 -32.13 25.55 10.37
N THR A 14 -31.99 26.64 9.66
CA THR A 14 -31.40 26.67 8.33
C THR A 14 -29.91 26.98 8.38
N HIS A 15 -29.11 26.32 7.53
CA HIS A 15 -27.69 26.58 7.40
C HIS A 15 -27.34 27.07 5.98
N PRO A 16 -27.69 28.33 5.62
CA PRO A 16 -27.41 28.91 4.31
C PRO A 16 -25.94 29.33 4.20
N ARG A 17 -25.34 29.08 3.03
CA ARG A 17 -23.97 29.50 2.67
C ARG A 17 -23.97 30.75 1.78
N SER A 18 -25.12 31.12 1.21
CA SER A 18 -25.30 32.31 0.36
C SER A 18 -26.71 32.90 0.52
N PRO A 19 -26.95 34.13 0.06
CA PRO A 19 -28.29 34.71 0.02
C PRO A 19 -29.27 33.88 -0.83
N THR A 20 -28.81 33.29 -1.94
CA THR A 20 -29.63 32.41 -2.80
C THR A 20 -30.07 31.15 -2.03
N GLU A 21 -29.16 30.49 -1.32
CA GLU A 21 -29.50 29.33 -0.47
C GLU A 21 -30.50 29.73 0.63
N ARG A 22 -30.36 30.94 1.19
CA ARG A 22 -31.33 31.45 2.20
C ARG A 22 -32.73 31.57 1.62
N ALA A 23 -32.88 32.13 0.42
CA ALA A 23 -34.18 32.28 -0.26
C ALA A 23 -34.80 30.90 -0.54
N ILE A 24 -34.00 29.94 -1.05
CA ILE A 24 -34.44 28.55 -1.32
C ILE A 24 -34.93 27.89 -0.04
N LEU A 25 -34.17 28.01 1.07
CA LEU A 25 -34.53 27.40 2.36
C LEU A 25 -35.78 28.04 2.98
N GLN A 26 -35.95 29.32 2.78
CA GLN A 26 -37.14 30.01 3.25
C GLN A 26 -38.41 29.57 2.51
N SER A 27 -38.37 29.54 1.18
CA SER A 27 -39.47 29.04 0.34
C SER A 27 -39.80 27.57 0.67
N TRP A 28 -38.77 26.72 0.85
CA TRP A 28 -38.97 25.34 1.24
C TRP A 28 -39.61 25.17 2.62
N ALA A 29 -39.22 26.01 3.61
CA ALA A 29 -39.80 25.96 4.94
C ALA A 29 -41.25 26.40 4.93
N GLU A 30 -41.61 27.42 4.17
CA GLU A 30 -43.01 27.88 4.01
C GLU A 30 -43.88 26.79 3.38
N GLU A 31 -43.35 26.01 2.44
CA GLU A 31 -44.08 24.94 1.75
C GLU A 31 -44.23 23.68 2.61
N HIS A 32 -43.20 23.27 3.33
CA HIS A 32 -43.15 21.96 4.01
C HIS A 32 -43.40 22.06 5.53
N HIS A 33 -43.20 23.24 6.13
CA HIS A 33 -43.36 23.51 7.56
C HIS A 33 -44.12 24.82 7.77
N PRO A 34 -45.41 24.91 7.30
CA PRO A 34 -46.17 26.14 7.37
C PRO A 34 -46.38 26.59 8.82
N GLY A 35 -45.99 27.85 9.09
CA GLY A 35 -46.08 28.43 10.44
C GLY A 35 -44.86 28.16 11.34
N ALA A 36 -43.87 27.37 10.90
CA ALA A 36 -42.65 27.17 11.65
C ALA A 36 -41.77 28.44 11.68
N ARG A 37 -41.10 28.66 12.82
CA ARG A 37 -40.14 29.75 12.94
C ARG A 37 -38.83 29.38 12.26
N VAL A 38 -38.41 30.10 11.19
CA VAL A 38 -37.18 29.84 10.45
C VAL A 38 -36.05 30.68 11.03
N LEU A 39 -34.98 30.02 11.49
CA LEU A 39 -33.82 30.66 12.11
C LEU A 39 -32.53 30.21 11.41
N PRO A 40 -31.71 31.14 10.90
CA PRO A 40 -30.41 30.78 10.32
C PRO A 40 -29.40 30.45 11.42
N VAL A 41 -28.64 29.37 11.25
CA VAL A 41 -27.55 28.96 12.15
C VAL A 41 -26.24 28.82 11.36
N TRP A 42 -25.15 29.24 11.98
CA TRP A 42 -23.79 29.11 11.40
C TRP A 42 -22.92 28.26 12.32
N ALA A 43 -21.95 27.61 11.74
CA ALA A 43 -20.98 26.81 12.48
C ALA A 43 -19.99 27.67 13.31
N GLY A 44 -20.15 29.00 13.38
CA GLY A 44 -19.29 29.93 14.10
C GLY A 44 -19.58 30.02 15.60
N THR A 45 -18.92 30.99 16.26
CA THR A 45 -19.03 31.24 17.70
C THR A 45 -20.28 32.04 18.07
N GLU A 46 -20.90 32.72 17.11
CA GLU A 46 -22.09 33.53 17.32
C GLU A 46 -23.35 32.71 17.09
N VAL A 47 -24.15 32.56 18.12
CA VAL A 47 -25.48 31.95 18.07
C VAL A 47 -26.48 33.10 17.96
N PRO A 48 -27.45 33.06 17.03
CA PRO A 48 -28.50 34.07 16.97
C PRO A 48 -29.21 34.20 18.32
N SER A 49 -29.36 35.42 18.81
CA SER A 49 -30.11 35.70 20.05
C SER A 49 -31.51 35.08 20.02
N ALA A 50 -32.15 35.11 18.85
CA ALA A 50 -33.45 34.49 18.62
C ALA A 50 -33.50 32.99 18.89
N LEU A 51 -32.40 32.22 18.69
CA LEU A 51 -32.37 30.81 19.08
C LEU A 51 -32.29 30.67 20.60
N GLY A 52 -31.53 31.54 21.28
CA GLY A 52 -31.50 31.58 22.75
C GLY A 52 -32.84 31.89 23.37
N GLU A 53 -33.60 32.84 22.80
CA GLU A 53 -34.97 33.17 23.22
C GLU A 53 -35.93 32.00 23.07
N VAL A 54 -35.91 31.31 21.90
CA VAL A 54 -36.74 30.12 21.66
C VAL A 54 -36.42 28.99 22.64
N LEU A 55 -35.17 28.79 22.96
CA LEU A 55 -34.74 27.73 23.88
C LEU A 55 -34.94 28.11 25.37
N ALA A 56 -34.94 29.41 25.71
CA ALA A 56 -35.23 29.89 27.07
C ALA A 56 -36.71 29.78 27.42
N THR A 57 -37.62 29.91 26.46
CA THR A 57 -39.08 29.68 26.69
C THR A 57 -39.42 28.19 26.84
N ALA A 58 -38.43 27.30 26.70
CA ALA A 58 -38.59 25.85 26.81
C ALA A 58 -38.80 25.34 28.27
N ASP A 59 -38.61 26.17 29.29
CA ASP A 59 -38.89 25.80 30.69
C ASP A 59 -40.39 25.72 31.02
N ASP A 60 -41.27 26.37 30.24
CA ASP A 60 -42.73 26.51 30.52
C ASP A 60 -43.64 25.79 29.48
N GLY A 61 -43.31 24.60 29.04
CA GLY A 61 -44.20 23.79 28.17
C GLY A 61 -43.71 23.60 26.71
N ALA A 62 -42.57 24.15 26.33
CA ALA A 62 -42.00 24.03 24.99
C ALA A 62 -40.99 22.84 24.83
N ARG A 63 -41.04 21.87 25.75
CA ARG A 63 -40.19 20.64 25.64
C ARG A 63 -40.50 19.81 24.40
N ASP A 64 -41.73 19.90 23.90
CA ASP A 64 -42.20 19.21 22.69
C ASP A 64 -41.91 19.97 21.39
N THR A 65 -41.24 21.13 21.47
CA THR A 65 -40.83 21.88 20.27
C THR A 65 -39.85 21.01 19.44
N VAL A 66 -40.20 20.82 18.15
CA VAL A 66 -39.42 20.03 17.22
C VAL A 66 -38.45 20.95 16.51
N ILE A 67 -37.18 20.60 16.52
CA ILE A 67 -36.11 21.26 15.77
C ILE A 67 -35.86 20.50 14.45
N VAL A 68 -36.06 21.20 13.32
CA VAL A 68 -35.89 20.68 11.99
C VAL A 68 -34.66 21.35 11.35
N PRO A 69 -33.49 20.65 11.25
CA PRO A 69 -32.34 21.22 10.58
C PRO A 69 -32.46 21.06 9.07
N ALA A 70 -32.20 22.14 8.29
CA ALA A 70 -32.25 22.11 6.84
C ALA A 70 -31.09 22.85 6.17
N ARG A 71 -30.68 22.37 4.96
CA ARG A 71 -29.58 22.93 4.16
C ARG A 71 -29.84 22.72 2.68
N VAL A 72 -29.32 23.61 1.82
CA VAL A 72 -29.23 23.38 0.37
C VAL A 72 -27.97 22.55 0.06
N THR A 73 -28.17 21.51 -0.72
CA THR A 73 -27.10 20.68 -1.29
C THR A 73 -27.10 20.82 -2.81
N TRP A 74 -25.97 21.21 -3.36
CA TRP A 74 -25.80 21.31 -4.81
C TRP A 74 -25.34 19.98 -5.39
N VAL A 75 -26.18 19.40 -6.26
CA VAL A 75 -25.94 18.09 -6.90
C VAL A 75 -25.57 18.32 -8.36
N THR A 76 -24.51 17.67 -8.83
CA THR A 76 -24.21 17.62 -10.27
C THR A 76 -25.14 16.62 -10.92
N PRO A 77 -25.87 16.98 -11.98
CA PRO A 77 -26.57 16.00 -12.79
C PRO A 77 -25.57 15.00 -13.38
N GLU A 78 -25.87 13.74 -13.33
CA GLU A 78 -25.13 12.71 -14.06
C GLU A 78 -25.27 13.00 -15.55
N SER A 79 -24.17 13.32 -16.23
CA SER A 79 -24.17 13.50 -17.68
C SER A 79 -23.55 12.27 -18.32
N ASP A 80 -24.33 11.53 -19.07
CA ASP A 80 -23.93 10.37 -19.87
C ASP A 80 -23.00 10.70 -21.07
N GLU A 81 -22.50 11.93 -21.19
CA GLU A 81 -21.70 12.35 -22.33
C GLU A 81 -20.20 12.08 -22.17
N PRO A 82 -19.56 11.37 -23.10
CA PRO A 82 -18.12 11.13 -23.07
C PRO A 82 -17.32 12.35 -23.52
N GLY A 83 -16.47 12.88 -22.64
CA GLY A 83 -15.53 13.94 -22.97
C GLY A 83 -14.76 14.46 -21.76
N ALA A 84 -13.42 14.27 -21.73
CA ALA A 84 -12.56 14.68 -20.61
C ALA A 84 -12.64 16.19 -20.30
N VAL A 85 -12.77 17.06 -21.32
CA VAL A 85 -12.84 18.52 -21.15
C VAL A 85 -14.19 18.96 -20.57
N ARG A 86 -15.31 18.28 -20.92
CA ARG A 86 -16.64 18.53 -20.34
C ARG A 86 -16.71 18.07 -18.88
N ARG A 87 -16.10 16.92 -18.54
CA ARG A 87 -16.00 16.46 -17.13
C ARG A 87 -15.23 17.46 -16.28
N LEU A 88 -14.11 18.01 -16.78
CA LEU A 88 -13.31 19.00 -16.07
C LEU A 88 -14.10 20.31 -15.84
N ARG A 89 -14.85 20.80 -16.83
CA ARG A 89 -15.72 21.96 -16.67
C ARG A 89 -16.86 21.69 -15.69
N GLY A 90 -17.50 20.53 -15.77
CA GLY A 90 -18.54 20.11 -14.84
C GLY A 90 -18.04 20.02 -13.40
N LEU A 91 -16.87 19.39 -13.15
CA LEU A 91 -16.25 19.28 -11.84
C LEU A 91 -15.82 20.63 -11.27
N ALA A 92 -15.24 21.53 -12.10
CA ALA A 92 -14.84 22.87 -11.67
C ALA A 92 -16.05 23.73 -11.29
N VAL A 93 -17.13 23.67 -12.07
CA VAL A 93 -18.40 24.35 -11.77
C VAL A 93 -19.02 23.79 -10.48
N THR A 94 -19.04 22.46 -10.30
CA THR A 94 -19.58 21.84 -9.09
C THR A 94 -18.75 22.18 -7.85
N ALA A 95 -17.42 22.21 -7.97
CA ALA A 95 -16.54 22.64 -6.90
C ALA A 95 -16.79 24.10 -6.51
N ALA A 96 -16.94 24.98 -7.50
CA ALA A 96 -17.27 26.39 -7.27
C ALA A 96 -18.66 26.57 -6.63
N MET A 97 -19.65 25.76 -7.02
CA MET A 97 -21.01 25.79 -6.44
C MET A 97 -21.06 25.34 -4.98
N ARG A 98 -20.15 24.44 -4.57
CA ARG A 98 -20.04 23.97 -3.17
C ARG A 98 -19.22 24.91 -2.28
N MET A 99 -18.55 25.91 -2.87
CA MET A 99 -17.85 26.94 -2.08
C MET A 99 -18.84 27.86 -1.40
N ALA A 100 -18.62 28.14 -0.12
CA ALA A 100 -19.32 29.23 0.57
C ALA A 100 -19.09 30.53 -0.23
N TRP A 101 -20.14 31.30 -0.50
CA TRP A 101 -20.04 32.55 -1.29
C TRP A 101 -19.71 32.34 -2.77
N SER A 102 -20.31 31.40 -3.45
CA SER A 102 -20.15 31.29 -4.90
C SER A 102 -21.01 32.32 -5.62
N PRO A 103 -20.41 33.16 -6.51
CA PRO A 103 -21.18 34.05 -7.38
C PRO A 103 -22.01 33.27 -8.42
N LEU A 104 -21.81 31.97 -8.55
CA LEU A 104 -22.54 31.11 -9.47
C LEU A 104 -23.90 30.67 -8.92
N HIS A 105 -24.17 30.77 -7.59
CA HIS A 105 -25.40 30.29 -6.99
C HIS A 105 -26.67 30.88 -7.61
N PRO A 106 -26.77 32.23 -7.87
CA PRO A 106 -27.94 32.81 -8.52
C PRO A 106 -28.15 32.30 -9.93
N ALA A 107 -27.08 32.25 -10.73
CA ALA A 107 -27.16 31.77 -12.11
C ALA A 107 -27.59 30.29 -12.17
N MET A 108 -27.02 29.44 -11.28
CA MET A 108 -27.38 28.03 -11.23
C MET A 108 -28.78 27.78 -10.74
N ALA A 109 -29.25 28.50 -9.71
CA ALA A 109 -30.63 28.42 -9.25
C ALA A 109 -31.63 28.82 -10.34
N HIS A 110 -31.24 29.74 -11.23
CA HIS A 110 -32.07 30.17 -12.36
C HIS A 110 -32.04 29.20 -13.55
N TYR A 111 -30.85 28.76 -13.98
CA TYR A 111 -30.70 27.93 -15.18
C TYR A 111 -30.81 26.40 -14.90
N ARG A 112 -30.59 25.96 -13.66
CA ARG A 112 -30.61 24.56 -13.22
C ARG A 112 -31.21 24.44 -11.82
N PRO A 113 -32.51 24.72 -11.63
CA PRO A 113 -33.15 24.65 -10.32
C PRO A 113 -33.11 23.25 -9.69
N ASP A 114 -33.09 22.22 -10.51
CA ASP A 114 -32.95 20.80 -10.15
C ASP A 114 -31.58 20.46 -9.50
N ALA A 115 -30.57 21.30 -9.68
CA ALA A 115 -29.27 21.11 -9.04
C ALA A 115 -29.27 21.52 -7.55
N ALA A 116 -30.22 22.36 -7.11
CA ALA A 116 -30.35 22.80 -5.74
C ALA A 116 -31.36 21.91 -5.00
N ARG A 117 -30.90 20.97 -4.18
CA ARG A 117 -31.78 20.12 -3.37
C ARG A 117 -31.73 20.54 -1.91
N VAL A 118 -32.88 20.78 -1.30
CA VAL A 118 -32.97 20.96 0.15
C VAL A 118 -32.91 19.59 0.82
N VAL A 119 -32.03 19.47 1.79
CA VAL A 119 -31.90 18.27 2.64
C VAL A 119 -32.27 18.63 4.06
N ALA A 120 -33.24 17.93 4.61
CA ALA A 120 -33.61 18.00 6.01
C ALA A 120 -32.79 16.97 6.82
N GLY A 121 -32.19 17.42 7.91
CA GLY A 121 -31.54 16.54 8.87
C GLY A 121 -32.52 15.84 9.79
N GLU A 122 -31.98 14.92 10.59
CA GLU A 122 -32.77 14.23 11.63
C GLU A 122 -33.34 15.25 12.60
N GLN A 123 -34.67 15.18 12.78
CA GLN A 123 -35.40 16.03 13.70
C GLN A 123 -35.16 15.58 15.14
N ALA A 124 -35.23 16.51 16.08
CA ALA A 124 -35.13 16.20 17.51
C ALA A 124 -35.99 17.16 18.31
N THR A 125 -36.61 16.68 19.41
CA THR A 125 -37.29 17.56 20.34
C THR A 125 -36.30 18.35 21.21
N VAL A 126 -36.70 19.46 21.72
CA VAL A 126 -35.87 20.23 22.67
C VAL A 126 -35.57 19.36 23.90
N ALA A 127 -36.49 18.54 24.37
CA ALA A 127 -36.31 17.60 25.48
C ALA A 127 -35.12 16.62 25.20
N ASP A 128 -35.08 16.03 24.00
CA ASP A 128 -34.00 15.14 23.62
C ASP A 128 -32.64 15.86 23.59
N LEU A 129 -32.63 17.09 23.07
CA LEU A 129 -31.42 17.90 23.00
C LEU A 129 -30.92 18.32 24.39
N VAL A 130 -31.81 18.62 25.33
CA VAL A 130 -31.48 18.88 26.74
C VAL A 130 -30.85 17.63 27.37
N SER A 131 -31.47 16.46 27.20
CA SER A 131 -30.98 15.19 27.75
C SER A 131 -29.58 14.88 27.24
N ARG A 132 -29.32 15.07 25.93
CA ARG A 132 -28.00 14.89 25.31
C ARG A 132 -26.99 15.92 25.81
N PHE A 133 -27.40 17.16 26.03
CA PHE A 133 -26.51 18.21 26.54
C PHE A 133 -26.07 17.96 27.97
N VAL A 134 -27.03 17.62 28.86
CA VAL A 134 -26.73 17.26 30.25
C VAL A 134 -25.76 16.09 30.33
N ALA A 135 -25.98 15.05 29.52
CA ALA A 135 -25.14 13.87 29.49
C ALA A 135 -23.68 14.18 28.99
N GLN A 136 -23.50 15.21 28.15
CA GLN A 136 -22.21 15.54 27.58
C GLN A 136 -21.43 16.67 28.29
N ALA A 137 -22.14 17.65 28.81
CA ALA A 137 -21.56 18.89 29.34
C ALA A 137 -21.82 19.16 30.84
N GLY A 138 -22.70 18.43 31.48
CA GLY A 138 -23.03 18.56 32.89
C GLY A 138 -23.76 19.87 33.25
N GLY A 139 -24.17 20.69 32.28
CA GLY A 139 -24.84 21.97 32.49
C GLY A 139 -26.33 21.95 32.24
N GLY A 140 -27.12 22.86 32.87
CA GLY A 140 -28.55 22.99 32.68
C GLY A 140 -28.93 23.71 31.36
N PRO A 141 -30.24 23.62 30.94
CA PRO A 141 -30.77 24.16 29.69
C PRO A 141 -30.71 25.69 29.57
N GLY A 142 -30.63 26.44 30.68
CA GLY A 142 -30.48 27.91 30.69
C GLY A 142 -29.08 28.46 30.42
N SER A 143 -28.10 27.60 30.22
CA SER A 143 -26.71 28.05 29.94
C SER A 143 -26.53 28.52 28.51
N THR A 144 -25.70 29.60 28.31
CA THR A 144 -25.31 30.06 26.96
C THR A 144 -24.64 28.96 26.13
N GLY A 145 -24.19 27.87 26.76
CA GLY A 145 -23.65 26.68 26.12
C GLY A 145 -24.69 25.83 25.41
N PHE A 146 -25.93 25.79 25.89
CA PHE A 146 -26.98 24.96 25.32
C PHE A 146 -27.40 25.40 23.90
N ALA A 147 -27.62 26.69 23.68
CA ALA A 147 -27.97 27.21 22.37
C ALA A 147 -26.84 26.93 21.33
N ARG A 148 -25.54 27.03 21.73
CA ARG A 148 -24.43 26.62 20.90
C ARG A 148 -24.41 25.11 20.62
N PHE A 149 -24.78 24.30 21.59
CA PHE A 149 -24.89 22.87 21.41
C PHE A 149 -26.00 22.53 20.41
N VAL A 150 -27.20 23.13 20.52
CA VAL A 150 -28.31 22.92 19.58
C VAL A 150 -27.92 23.32 18.16
N ALA A 151 -27.37 24.53 17.96
CA ALA A 151 -26.90 24.98 16.66
C ALA A 151 -25.87 24.02 16.05
N ARG A 152 -24.96 23.52 16.87
CA ARG A 152 -23.95 22.53 16.42
C ARG A 152 -24.59 21.18 16.04
N GLN A 153 -25.56 20.67 16.81
CA GLN A 153 -26.27 19.44 16.48
C GLN A 153 -27.07 19.58 15.19
N ALA A 154 -27.70 20.73 14.95
CA ALA A 154 -28.42 21.02 13.70
C ALA A 154 -27.47 20.98 12.48
N VAL A 155 -26.30 21.64 12.55
CA VAL A 155 -25.30 21.59 11.48
C VAL A 155 -24.81 20.15 11.22
N LEU A 156 -24.57 19.36 12.28
CA LEU A 156 -24.15 17.97 12.15
C LEU A 156 -25.25 17.07 11.54
N ALA A 157 -26.52 17.34 11.84
CA ALA A 157 -27.65 16.64 11.24
C ALA A 157 -27.78 16.95 9.75
N CYS A 158 -27.63 18.24 9.36
CA CYS A 158 -27.54 18.64 7.96
C CYS A 158 -26.36 17.97 7.23
N ASP A 159 -25.19 17.87 7.87
CA ASP A 159 -24.03 17.21 7.31
C ASP A 159 -24.27 15.70 7.06
N ARG A 160 -25.02 15.05 7.94
CA ARG A 160 -25.41 13.63 7.75
C ARG A 160 -26.42 13.48 6.61
N ALA A 161 -27.41 14.39 6.51
CA ALA A 161 -28.40 14.39 5.45
C ALA A 161 -27.76 14.69 4.08
N GLU A 162 -26.90 15.71 4.00
CA GLU A 162 -26.14 16.06 2.79
C GLU A 162 -25.34 14.85 2.29
N ARG A 163 -24.71 14.09 3.20
CA ARG A 163 -23.93 12.91 2.85
C ARG A 163 -24.80 11.77 2.27
N LYS A 164 -26.04 11.59 2.76
CA LYS A 164 -26.96 10.61 2.16
C LYS A 164 -27.27 10.90 0.70
N VAL A 165 -27.24 12.18 0.30
CA VAL A 165 -27.49 12.63 -1.09
C VAL A 165 -26.22 12.60 -1.94
N LEU A 166 -25.08 13.01 -1.38
CA LEU A 166 -23.80 13.10 -2.10
C LEU A 166 -22.98 11.81 -2.12
N GLY A 167 -23.32 10.85 -1.26
CA GLY A 167 -22.57 9.62 -1.06
C GLY A 167 -21.50 9.70 0.01
N ASP A 168 -21.01 8.54 0.45
CA ASP A 168 -20.01 8.41 1.53
C ASP A 168 -18.65 8.99 1.16
N ARG A 169 -18.36 9.11 -0.13
CA ARG A 169 -17.13 9.77 -0.66
C ARG A 169 -16.93 11.20 -0.17
N TYR A 170 -17.97 11.87 0.30
CA TYR A 170 -17.93 13.23 0.85
C TYR A 170 -17.97 13.29 2.38
N LYS A 171 -17.69 12.19 3.06
CA LYS A 171 -17.54 12.17 4.51
C LYS A 171 -16.27 12.93 4.91
N VAL A 172 -16.42 14.17 5.34
CA VAL A 172 -15.33 15.07 5.71
C VAL A 172 -15.30 15.36 7.21
N PRO A 173 -14.12 15.43 7.85
CA PRO A 173 -13.99 15.81 9.24
C PRO A 173 -14.19 17.32 9.40
N ARG A 174 -15.01 17.72 10.35
CA ARG A 174 -15.20 19.14 10.68
C ARG A 174 -14.78 19.39 12.13
N ARG A 175 -14.05 20.48 12.37
CA ARG A 175 -13.62 20.95 13.70
C ARG A 175 -12.96 19.87 14.57
N MET A 176 -12.13 19.06 13.95
CA MET A 176 -11.55 17.88 14.61
C MET A 176 -10.68 18.28 15.81
N VAL A 177 -9.83 19.28 15.67
CA VAL A 177 -8.97 19.76 16.78
C VAL A 177 -9.82 20.26 17.95
N GLU A 178 -10.87 21.04 17.67
CA GLU A 178 -11.80 21.51 18.72
C GLU A 178 -12.50 20.35 19.43
N GLN A 179 -12.92 19.32 18.70
CA GLN A 179 -13.57 18.13 19.28
C GLN A 179 -12.61 17.35 20.18
N ILE A 180 -11.35 17.20 19.77
CA ILE A 180 -10.32 16.54 20.58
C ILE A 180 -10.05 17.37 21.84
N THR A 181 -9.77 18.65 21.68
CA THR A 181 -9.34 19.51 22.78
C THR A 181 -10.42 19.87 23.81
N SER A 182 -11.70 19.67 23.46
CA SER A 182 -12.84 19.82 24.38
C SER A 182 -13.25 18.51 25.08
N SER A 183 -12.57 17.40 24.82
CA SER A 183 -12.89 16.10 25.40
C SER A 183 -12.28 15.94 26.80
N SER A 184 -12.95 15.17 27.68
CA SER A 184 -12.39 14.79 28.99
C SER A 184 -11.09 13.99 28.87
N ARG A 185 -10.93 13.22 27.78
CA ARG A 185 -9.70 12.48 27.48
C ARG A 185 -8.53 13.41 27.24
N PHE A 186 -8.73 14.52 26.53
CA PHE A 186 -7.68 15.51 26.32
C PHE A 186 -7.22 16.14 27.65
N ALA A 187 -8.14 16.45 28.55
CA ALA A 187 -7.80 16.94 29.87
C ALA A 187 -6.97 15.91 30.66
N ALA A 188 -7.40 14.66 30.69
CA ALA A 188 -6.67 13.56 31.34
C ALA A 188 -5.29 13.33 30.70
N LEU A 189 -5.16 13.46 29.38
CA LEU A 189 -3.88 13.37 28.66
C LEU A 189 -2.92 14.51 29.07
N VAL A 190 -3.44 15.74 29.19
CA VAL A 190 -2.66 16.91 29.64
C VAL A 190 -2.09 16.70 31.04
N GLU A 191 -2.94 16.24 31.98
CA GLU A 191 -2.52 15.99 33.38
C GLU A 191 -1.46 14.88 33.45
N ARG A 192 -1.67 13.78 32.74
CA ARG A 192 -0.69 12.69 32.68
C ARG A 192 0.66 13.16 32.15
N LEU A 193 0.68 13.87 31.02
CA LEU A 193 1.93 14.37 30.42
C LEU A 193 2.60 15.45 31.29
N ALA A 194 1.82 16.27 31.96
CA ALA A 194 2.37 17.24 32.91
C ALA A 194 3.11 16.52 34.04
N GLY A 195 2.54 15.46 34.62
CA GLY A 195 3.20 14.62 35.61
C GLY A 195 4.46 13.91 35.09
N GLU A 196 4.40 13.34 33.88
CA GLU A 196 5.53 12.61 33.27
C GLU A 196 6.71 13.52 32.91
N THR A 197 6.43 14.75 32.45
CA THR A 197 7.47 15.70 31.98
C THR A 197 7.89 16.72 33.01
N GLY A 198 7.18 16.84 34.14
CA GLY A 198 7.40 17.89 35.14
C GLY A 198 7.07 19.32 34.65
N SER A 199 6.32 19.44 33.53
CA SER A 199 5.98 20.72 32.90
C SER A 199 4.56 21.17 33.31
N PRO A 200 4.29 22.50 33.37
CA PRO A 200 2.96 23.00 33.72
C PRO A 200 1.86 22.49 32.73
N ALA A 201 0.70 22.08 33.22
CA ALA A 201 -0.41 21.57 32.43
C ALA A 201 -0.83 22.56 31.34
N ALA A 202 -0.80 23.86 31.58
CA ALA A 202 -1.09 24.91 30.62
C ALA A 202 -0.10 24.91 29.42
N GLU A 203 1.16 24.64 29.67
CA GLU A 203 2.19 24.52 28.63
C GLU A 203 1.99 23.26 27.80
N ILE A 204 1.80 22.12 28.45
CA ILE A 204 1.49 20.83 27.76
C ILE A 204 0.23 20.96 26.89
N SER A 205 -0.85 21.56 27.41
CA SER A 205 -2.07 21.81 26.65
C SER A 205 -1.83 22.66 25.40
N ARG A 206 -1.01 23.72 25.50
CA ARG A 206 -0.65 24.58 24.38
C ARG A 206 0.18 23.81 23.33
N ARG A 207 1.18 23.06 23.75
CA ARG A 207 2.01 22.23 22.87
C ARG A 207 1.20 21.15 22.15
N LEU A 208 0.34 20.41 22.84
CA LEU A 208 -0.56 19.42 22.26
C LEU A 208 -1.48 20.05 21.22
N ARG A 209 -2.11 21.20 21.52
CA ARG A 209 -2.96 21.93 20.54
C ARG A 209 -2.16 22.31 19.30
N SER A 210 -0.94 22.83 19.46
CA SER A 210 -0.06 23.16 18.34
C SER A 210 0.27 21.96 17.48
N CYS A 211 0.60 20.81 18.08
CA CYS A 211 0.85 19.55 17.35
C CYS A 211 -0.40 19.07 16.59
N LEU A 212 -1.58 19.14 17.22
CA LEU A 212 -2.83 18.77 16.58
C LEU A 212 -3.16 19.67 15.38
N HIS A 213 -2.95 21.00 15.50
CA HIS A 213 -3.14 21.93 14.37
C HIS A 213 -2.13 21.70 13.23
N GLU A 214 -0.89 21.33 13.56
CA GLU A 214 0.12 20.97 12.54
C GLU A 214 -0.30 19.76 11.72
N MET A 215 -0.87 18.73 12.36
CA MET A 215 -1.24 17.46 11.73
C MET A 215 -2.62 17.47 11.09
N ALA A 216 -3.57 18.22 11.65
CA ALA A 216 -4.98 18.10 11.24
C ALA A 216 -5.19 18.37 9.75
N ALA A 217 -5.70 17.37 9.05
CA ALA A 217 -6.18 17.54 7.70
C ALA A 217 -7.56 18.22 7.73
N VAL A 218 -7.73 19.21 6.86
CA VAL A 218 -8.99 19.93 6.69
C VAL A 218 -9.57 19.53 5.34
N GLN A 219 -10.22 18.36 5.30
CA GLN A 219 -10.90 17.94 4.07
C GLN A 219 -12.07 18.88 3.77
N SER A 220 -12.23 19.24 2.51
CA SER A 220 -13.42 19.92 2.03
C SER A 220 -13.85 19.36 0.68
N PRO A 221 -15.15 19.13 0.44
CA PRO A 221 -15.63 18.60 -0.84
C PRO A 221 -15.15 19.40 -2.06
N PRO A 222 -15.19 20.74 -2.07
CA PRO A 222 -14.68 21.50 -3.20
C PRO A 222 -13.18 21.31 -3.47
N ALA A 223 -12.37 21.25 -2.41
CA ALA A 223 -10.93 21.04 -2.57
C ALA A 223 -10.61 19.62 -3.10
N ILE A 224 -11.39 18.63 -2.68
CA ILE A 224 -11.30 17.26 -3.21
C ILE A 224 -11.62 17.24 -4.70
N ASP A 225 -12.71 17.89 -5.11
CA ASP A 225 -13.11 17.94 -6.52
C ASP A 225 -12.10 18.71 -7.39
N VAL A 226 -11.58 19.84 -6.92
CA VAL A 226 -10.51 20.60 -7.61
C VAL A 226 -9.24 19.76 -7.71
N PHE A 227 -8.85 19.06 -6.64
CA PHE A 227 -7.68 18.22 -6.64
C PHE A 227 -7.81 17.06 -7.66
N ARG A 228 -8.98 16.41 -7.72
CA ARG A 228 -9.27 15.38 -8.72
C ARG A 228 -9.23 15.94 -10.15
N ALA A 229 -9.89 17.07 -10.39
CA ALA A 229 -9.91 17.70 -11.71
C ALA A 229 -8.52 18.05 -12.21
N MET A 230 -7.62 18.46 -11.31
CA MET A 230 -6.24 18.82 -11.64
C MET A 230 -5.35 17.58 -11.84
N MET A 231 -5.52 16.55 -11.00
CA MET A 231 -4.61 15.41 -10.93
C MET A 231 -5.11 14.19 -11.73
N GLY A 232 -6.42 14.03 -11.93
CA GLY A 232 -7.03 12.90 -12.63
C GLY A 232 -6.51 12.67 -14.05
N PRO A 233 -6.42 13.70 -14.91
CA PRO A 233 -5.92 13.52 -16.28
C PRO A 233 -4.49 13.00 -16.38
N MET A 234 -3.72 13.09 -15.31
CA MET A 234 -2.31 12.68 -15.30
C MET A 234 -2.13 11.17 -15.36
N HIS A 235 -2.91 10.43 -14.57
CA HIS A 235 -2.78 8.97 -14.54
C HIS A 235 -3.74 8.27 -15.52
N GLN A 236 -4.92 8.83 -15.80
CA GLN A 236 -5.89 8.29 -16.76
C GLN A 236 -5.37 8.20 -18.20
N LYS A 237 -4.39 9.04 -18.57
CA LYS A 237 -3.74 8.98 -19.89
C LYS A 237 -2.54 8.05 -19.93
N THR A 238 -1.96 7.76 -18.78
CA THR A 238 -0.71 6.99 -18.66
C THR A 238 -0.99 5.51 -18.51
N TRP A 239 -2.02 5.13 -17.76
CA TRP A 239 -2.36 3.73 -17.50
C TRP A 239 -3.85 3.47 -17.64
N ASP A 240 -4.17 2.27 -18.15
CA ASP A 240 -5.48 1.68 -17.96
C ASP A 240 -5.56 1.12 -16.54
N VAL A 241 -6.49 1.63 -15.74
CA VAL A 241 -6.61 1.22 -14.34
C VAL A 241 -7.55 0.02 -14.23
N VAL A 242 -7.02 -1.12 -13.85
CA VAL A 242 -7.78 -2.35 -13.61
C VAL A 242 -7.84 -2.62 -12.12
N VAL A 243 -9.03 -2.72 -11.58
CA VAL A 243 -9.28 -2.96 -10.16
C VAL A 243 -9.97 -4.32 -10.00
N ASP A 244 -9.43 -5.13 -9.10
CA ASP A 244 -10.13 -6.33 -8.67
C ASP A 244 -11.25 -5.95 -7.69
N GLU A 245 -12.47 -6.12 -8.12
CA GLU A 245 -13.67 -5.75 -7.35
C GLU A 245 -14.11 -6.85 -6.37
N SER A 246 -13.47 -8.02 -6.42
CA SER A 246 -13.73 -9.09 -5.47
C SER A 246 -13.44 -8.61 -4.04
N GLY A 247 -14.39 -8.79 -3.14
CA GLY A 247 -14.24 -8.37 -1.75
C GLY A 247 -14.56 -6.89 -1.44
N LEU A 248 -14.79 -6.02 -2.43
CA LEU A 248 -15.13 -4.61 -2.17
C LEU A 248 -16.43 -4.44 -1.38
N GLU A 249 -17.44 -5.28 -1.63
CA GLU A 249 -18.68 -5.22 -0.87
C GLU A 249 -18.46 -5.55 0.60
N ARG A 250 -17.66 -6.56 0.89
CA ARG A 250 -17.23 -6.87 2.26
C ARG A 250 -16.49 -5.70 2.92
N LEU A 251 -15.64 -4.98 2.17
CA LEU A 251 -14.98 -3.77 2.68
C LEU A 251 -15.98 -2.67 2.99
N ARG A 252 -17.04 -2.49 2.18
CA ARG A 252 -18.12 -1.54 2.47
C ARG A 252 -18.87 -1.91 3.74
N GLU A 253 -19.20 -3.18 3.93
CA GLU A 253 -19.85 -3.66 5.16
C GLU A 253 -18.99 -3.40 6.40
N LEU A 254 -17.71 -3.76 6.33
CA LEU A 254 -16.76 -3.48 7.40
C LEU A 254 -16.63 -1.98 7.67
N ASN A 255 -16.65 -1.13 6.62
CA ASN A 255 -16.55 0.33 6.77
C ASN A 255 -17.78 0.96 7.43
N ARG A 256 -18.94 0.31 7.41
CA ARG A 256 -20.13 0.73 8.17
C ARG A 256 -19.94 0.59 9.68
N GLN A 257 -19.08 -0.34 10.13
CA GLN A 257 -18.86 -0.66 11.53
C GLN A 257 -17.50 -0.15 12.04
N HIS A 258 -16.46 -0.24 11.24
CA HIS A 258 -15.07 0.06 11.60
C HIS A 258 -14.44 1.08 10.66
N ALA A 259 -13.37 1.72 11.11
CA ALA A 259 -12.46 2.45 10.25
C ALA A 259 -11.59 1.44 9.46
N LEU A 260 -11.46 1.65 8.15
CA LEU A 260 -10.51 0.90 7.33
C LEU A 260 -9.16 1.62 7.31
N VAL A 261 -8.11 0.83 7.42
CA VAL A 261 -6.73 1.29 7.35
C VAL A 261 -6.09 0.67 6.12
N PHE A 262 -6.08 1.40 5.03
CA PHE A 262 -5.50 0.93 3.79
C PHE A 262 -3.97 1.02 3.83
N LEU A 263 -3.33 -0.08 3.50
CA LEU A 263 -1.88 -0.26 3.53
C LEU A 263 -1.38 -0.70 2.15
N PRO A 264 -1.27 0.24 1.19
CA PRO A 264 -0.83 -0.09 -0.16
C PRO A 264 0.67 -0.36 -0.25
N SER A 265 1.07 -1.17 -1.24
CA SER A 265 2.46 -1.20 -1.71
C SER A 265 2.84 0.14 -2.35
N HIS A 266 4.11 0.55 -2.19
CA HIS A 266 4.57 1.85 -2.67
C HIS A 266 5.57 1.73 -3.81
N ARG A 267 5.10 1.95 -5.03
CA ARG A 267 5.86 1.80 -6.27
C ARG A 267 6.18 3.15 -6.94
N SER A 268 5.21 4.09 -6.87
CA SER A 268 5.24 5.34 -7.61
C SER A 268 4.80 6.53 -6.78
N TYR A 269 5.17 7.74 -7.20
CA TYR A 269 4.63 8.99 -6.64
C TYR A 269 3.14 9.16 -6.91
N VAL A 270 2.61 8.51 -7.95
CA VAL A 270 1.19 8.58 -8.30
C VAL A 270 0.32 7.62 -7.51
N ASP A 271 0.89 6.66 -6.76
CA ASP A 271 0.10 5.68 -5.99
C ASP A 271 -1.02 6.33 -5.15
N PRO A 272 -0.76 7.40 -4.35
CA PRO A 272 -1.81 8.02 -3.55
C PRO A 272 -2.91 8.67 -4.38
N LEU A 273 -2.57 9.18 -5.57
CA LEU A 273 -3.51 9.84 -6.47
C LEU A 273 -4.41 8.81 -7.16
N LEU A 274 -3.80 7.77 -7.73
CA LEU A 274 -4.48 6.67 -8.38
C LEU A 274 -5.40 5.94 -7.38
N PHE A 275 -4.90 5.63 -6.20
CA PHE A 275 -5.67 4.93 -5.18
C PHE A 275 -6.85 5.76 -4.65
N ALA A 276 -6.63 7.07 -4.46
CA ALA A 276 -7.70 7.98 -4.09
C ALA A 276 -8.83 8.05 -5.13
N GLU A 277 -8.52 7.96 -6.43
CA GLU A 277 -9.53 7.91 -7.49
C GLU A 277 -10.23 6.56 -7.53
N VAL A 278 -9.49 5.46 -7.42
CA VAL A 278 -10.06 4.10 -7.34
C VAL A 278 -11.12 4.00 -6.24
N LEU A 279 -10.83 4.53 -5.05
CA LEU A 279 -11.77 4.52 -3.94
C LEU A 279 -12.95 5.48 -4.15
N HIS A 280 -12.70 6.66 -4.73
CA HIS A 280 -13.73 7.64 -5.01
C HIS A 280 -14.77 7.11 -6.02
N ASP A 281 -14.31 6.49 -7.11
CA ASP A 281 -15.18 5.95 -8.16
C ASP A 281 -16.02 4.75 -7.65
N ARG A 282 -15.65 4.19 -6.49
CA ARG A 282 -16.36 3.08 -5.81
C ARG A 282 -17.09 3.52 -4.54
N ASP A 283 -17.30 4.82 -4.41
CA ASP A 283 -18.07 5.46 -3.32
C ASP A 283 -17.53 5.19 -1.90
N PHE A 284 -16.20 4.97 -1.77
CA PHE A 284 -15.57 4.91 -0.45
C PHE A 284 -15.31 6.31 0.10
N PRO A 285 -15.40 6.49 1.45
CA PRO A 285 -14.97 7.71 2.11
C PRO A 285 -13.51 8.04 1.80
N ARG A 286 -13.23 9.34 1.62
CA ARG A 286 -11.85 9.80 1.38
C ARG A 286 -10.94 9.44 2.54
N ASN A 287 -9.82 8.83 2.24
CA ASN A 287 -8.82 8.48 3.25
C ASN A 287 -8.10 9.71 3.81
N HIS A 288 -7.69 9.60 5.08
CA HIS A 288 -6.66 10.44 5.65
C HIS A 288 -5.31 9.81 5.32
N VAL A 289 -4.60 10.42 4.35
CA VAL A 289 -3.31 9.90 3.86
C VAL A 289 -2.20 10.40 4.78
N LEU A 290 -1.56 9.49 5.51
CA LEU A 290 -0.46 9.83 6.42
C LEU A 290 0.86 9.87 5.62
N GLY A 291 1.43 11.06 5.48
CA GLY A 291 2.63 11.31 4.69
C GLY A 291 3.71 12.11 5.43
N GLY A 292 4.95 11.97 4.99
CA GLY A 292 6.07 12.76 5.54
C GLY A 292 5.98 14.24 5.14
N ASN A 293 6.46 15.12 6.02
CA ASN A 293 6.38 16.58 5.86
C ASN A 293 7.16 17.16 4.65
N ASN A 294 7.95 16.35 3.93
CA ASN A 294 8.67 16.79 2.71
C ASN A 294 7.76 17.13 1.52
N LEU A 295 6.49 16.70 1.54
CA LEU A 295 5.50 17.02 0.51
C LEU A 295 4.68 18.28 0.87
N SER A 296 5.00 18.96 1.98
CA SER A 296 4.25 20.12 2.49
C SER A 296 4.65 21.46 1.86
N PHE A 297 5.45 21.48 0.77
CA PHE A 297 5.84 22.73 0.12
C PHE A 297 4.65 23.43 -0.57
N TRP A 298 4.70 24.78 -0.54
CA TRP A 298 3.64 25.61 -1.14
C TRP A 298 3.65 25.52 -2.69
N PRO A 299 2.49 25.42 -3.38
CA PRO A 299 1.09 25.39 -2.88
C PRO A 299 0.57 23.99 -2.56
N MET A 300 1.35 22.93 -2.84
CA MET A 300 0.92 21.53 -2.76
C MET A 300 0.57 21.10 -1.33
N GLY A 301 1.31 21.57 -0.33
CA GLY A 301 1.03 21.26 1.07
C GLY A 301 -0.34 21.78 1.52
N ALA A 302 -0.69 22.99 1.16
CA ALA A 302 -1.99 23.58 1.50
C ALA A 302 -3.16 22.86 0.80
N LEU A 303 -2.98 22.52 -0.48
CA LEU A 303 -3.96 21.76 -1.24
C LEU A 303 -4.09 20.32 -0.72
N GLY A 304 -2.96 19.66 -0.44
CA GLY A 304 -2.92 18.31 0.13
C GLY A 304 -3.64 18.21 1.47
N ARG A 305 -3.42 19.14 2.41
CA ARG A 305 -4.17 19.18 3.68
C ARG A 305 -5.68 19.28 3.46
N ARG A 306 -6.11 20.10 2.50
CA ARG A 306 -7.53 20.24 2.16
C ARG A 306 -8.08 19.04 1.40
N ALA A 307 -7.21 18.21 0.82
CA ALA A 307 -7.55 16.96 0.16
C ALA A 307 -7.46 15.74 1.09
N GLY A 308 -7.05 15.90 2.36
CA GLY A 308 -7.01 14.82 3.36
C GLY A 308 -5.61 14.31 3.71
N VAL A 309 -4.53 14.98 3.25
CA VAL A 309 -3.18 14.59 3.62
C VAL A 309 -2.85 15.10 5.03
N VAL A 310 -2.43 14.17 5.89
CA VAL A 310 -1.95 14.40 7.25
C VAL A 310 -0.42 14.39 7.20
N PHE A 311 0.20 15.55 7.44
CA PHE A 311 1.65 15.64 7.42
C PHE A 311 2.24 15.29 8.79
N ILE A 312 3.10 14.28 8.83
CA ILE A 312 3.78 13.80 10.03
C ILE A 312 5.28 14.13 9.92
N ARG A 313 5.88 14.59 11.00
CA ARG A 313 7.33 14.80 11.07
C ARG A 313 8.07 13.49 10.84
N ARG A 314 9.15 13.49 10.07
CA ARG A 314 9.94 12.28 9.76
C ARG A 314 10.69 11.72 10.97
N SER A 315 11.20 12.62 11.83
CA SER A 315 11.80 12.24 13.10
C SER A 315 11.34 13.22 14.15
N PHE A 316 10.94 12.72 15.28
CA PHE A 316 10.53 13.48 16.47
C PHE A 316 11.18 12.90 17.73
N GLY A 317 12.18 12.04 17.56
CA GLY A 317 13.07 11.53 18.61
C GLY A 317 12.34 11.13 19.89
N SER A 318 12.67 11.78 20.99
CA SER A 318 12.06 11.57 22.31
C SER A 318 10.87 12.48 22.61
N ASP A 319 10.33 13.28 21.64
CA ASP A 319 9.21 14.19 21.90
C ASP A 319 7.93 13.40 22.26
N THR A 320 7.73 13.20 23.58
CA THR A 320 6.58 12.47 24.14
C THR A 320 5.26 13.17 23.85
N VAL A 321 5.24 14.52 23.85
CA VAL A 321 4.05 15.33 23.58
C VAL A 321 3.59 15.14 22.14
N TYR A 322 4.50 15.14 21.18
CA TYR A 322 4.17 14.91 19.77
C TYR A 322 3.66 13.47 19.52
N LYS A 323 4.29 12.46 20.16
CA LYS A 323 3.84 11.06 20.10
C LYS A 323 2.43 10.89 20.64
N ALA A 324 2.13 11.49 21.79
CA ALA A 324 0.80 11.47 22.38
C ALA A 324 -0.25 12.19 21.52
N ALA A 325 0.14 13.31 20.88
CA ALA A 325 -0.74 14.03 19.96
C ALA A 325 -1.10 13.19 18.72
N ILE A 326 -0.14 12.45 18.12
CA ILE A 326 -0.42 11.52 17.01
C ILE A 326 -1.39 10.43 17.48
N GLN A 327 -1.14 9.80 18.60
CA GLN A 327 -1.95 8.71 19.12
C GLN A 327 -3.38 9.17 19.40
N GLU A 328 -3.57 10.33 20.02
CA GLU A 328 -4.90 10.88 20.28
C GLU A 328 -5.63 11.25 18.98
N TYR A 329 -4.91 11.85 18.00
CA TYR A 329 -5.46 12.20 16.70
C TYR A 329 -5.94 10.95 15.92
N LEU A 330 -5.10 9.90 15.81
CA LEU A 330 -5.47 8.64 15.17
C LEU A 330 -6.66 7.98 15.88
N GLY A 331 -6.64 7.93 17.21
CA GLY A 331 -7.74 7.38 17.99
C GLY A 331 -9.06 8.14 17.78
N HIS A 332 -9.02 9.46 17.60
CA HIS A 332 -10.19 10.25 17.27
C HIS A 332 -10.72 9.95 15.86
N LEU A 333 -9.83 9.83 14.87
CA LEU A 333 -10.20 9.44 13.50
C LEU A 333 -10.88 8.07 13.47
N LEU A 334 -10.33 7.08 14.17
CA LEU A 334 -10.90 5.75 14.28
C LEU A 334 -12.27 5.77 14.96
N ALA A 335 -12.42 6.50 16.08
CA ALA A 335 -13.69 6.62 16.80
C ALA A 335 -14.81 7.25 15.94
N LYS A 336 -14.44 8.10 14.98
CA LYS A 336 -15.37 8.68 13.99
C LYS A 336 -15.47 7.85 12.72
N ARG A 337 -14.80 6.70 12.65
CA ARG A 337 -14.76 5.78 11.50
C ARG A 337 -14.28 6.48 10.22
N PHE A 338 -13.28 7.36 10.33
CA PHE A 338 -12.56 7.90 9.17
C PHE A 338 -11.50 6.90 8.73
N ASN A 339 -11.42 6.66 7.42
CA ASN A 339 -10.43 5.76 6.86
C ASN A 339 -9.04 6.39 6.84
N LEU A 340 -8.04 5.56 7.06
CA LEU A 340 -6.63 5.93 7.05
C LEU A 340 -5.93 5.27 5.87
N GLU A 341 -4.86 5.89 5.41
CA GLU A 341 -3.97 5.34 4.39
C GLU A 341 -2.53 5.70 4.72
N TRP A 342 -1.66 4.72 4.70
CA TRP A 342 -0.21 4.96 4.64
C TRP A 342 0.50 3.79 4.02
N TYR A 343 1.70 4.06 3.52
CA TYR A 343 2.53 3.05 2.89
C TYR A 343 3.40 2.40 3.96
N ILE A 344 3.10 1.13 4.28
CA ILE A 344 3.75 0.41 5.37
C ILE A 344 5.27 0.25 5.18
N GLU A 345 5.73 0.32 3.94
CA GLU A 345 7.14 0.32 3.55
C GLU A 345 7.91 1.56 4.01
N GLY A 346 7.24 2.64 4.35
CA GLY A 346 7.84 3.92 4.76
C GLY A 346 8.61 4.64 3.64
N GLY A 347 8.46 4.20 2.39
CA GLY A 347 9.06 4.80 1.20
C GLY A 347 8.91 3.89 -0.01
N ARG A 348 9.09 4.44 -1.22
CA ARG A 348 8.96 3.69 -2.47
C ARG A 348 9.99 2.57 -2.58
N SER A 349 9.57 1.43 -3.11
CA SER A 349 10.49 0.36 -3.50
C SER A 349 11.40 0.83 -4.63
N ARG A 350 12.70 0.62 -4.47
CA ARG A 350 13.68 0.90 -5.51
C ARG A 350 14.06 -0.34 -6.31
N THR A 351 13.85 -1.51 -5.71
CA THR A 351 14.20 -2.80 -6.33
C THR A 351 13.03 -3.47 -7.04
N GLY A 352 11.80 -2.93 -6.92
CA GLY A 352 10.58 -3.59 -7.39
C GLY A 352 10.03 -4.65 -6.45
N LYS A 353 10.76 -5.07 -5.42
CA LYS A 353 10.27 -5.91 -4.32
C LYS A 353 9.49 -5.09 -3.29
N LEU A 354 8.60 -5.74 -2.56
CA LEU A 354 8.02 -5.16 -1.35
C LEU A 354 9.12 -4.99 -0.28
N ARG A 355 9.21 -3.80 0.29
CA ARG A 355 10.21 -3.47 1.32
C ARG A 355 9.76 -3.97 2.68
N ARG A 356 10.73 -4.09 3.59
CA ARG A 356 10.46 -4.40 5.00
C ARG A 356 9.56 -3.32 5.62
N PRO A 357 8.55 -3.71 6.41
CA PRO A 357 7.59 -2.76 6.99
C PRO A 357 8.22 -1.85 8.04
N ARG A 358 7.67 -0.65 8.17
CA ARG A 358 7.95 0.30 9.24
C ARG A 358 6.78 0.32 10.22
N VAL A 359 7.02 -0.14 11.43
CA VAL A 359 5.96 -0.31 12.45
C VAL A 359 5.59 0.95 13.22
N GLY A 360 6.24 2.09 12.97
CA GLY A 360 6.05 3.31 13.76
C GLY A 360 4.60 3.78 13.83
N LEU A 361 3.91 3.92 12.70
CA LEU A 361 2.50 4.32 12.66
C LEU A 361 1.57 3.24 13.22
N LEU A 362 1.88 1.98 12.97
CA LEU A 362 1.12 0.86 13.53
C LEU A 362 1.19 0.85 15.06
N ARG A 363 2.33 1.24 15.65
CA ARG A 363 2.50 1.38 17.11
C ARG A 363 1.55 2.43 17.70
N TYR A 364 1.45 3.62 17.06
CA TYR A 364 0.52 4.65 17.53
C TYR A 364 -0.94 4.24 17.36
N LEU A 365 -1.25 3.50 16.29
CA LEU A 365 -2.57 2.96 16.06
C LEU A 365 -2.94 1.92 17.14
N ALA A 366 -2.05 0.96 17.42
CA ALA A 366 -2.24 -0.03 18.48
C ALA A 366 -2.38 0.63 19.86
N GLY A 367 -1.55 1.62 20.18
CA GLY A 367 -1.68 2.41 21.40
C GLY A 367 -3.00 3.15 21.51
N ALA A 368 -3.50 3.71 20.40
CA ALA A 368 -4.83 4.36 20.38
C ALA A 368 -5.97 3.37 20.64
N LEU A 369 -5.86 2.12 20.18
CA LEU A 369 -6.82 1.06 20.47
C LEU A 369 -6.73 0.57 21.91
N ALA A 370 -5.52 0.42 22.46
CA ALA A 370 -5.33 0.01 23.86
C ALA A 370 -6.03 0.96 24.84
N GLU A 371 -5.97 2.26 24.57
CA GLU A 371 -6.66 3.28 25.37
C GLU A 371 -8.18 3.37 25.14
N ARG A 372 -8.74 2.64 24.15
CA ARG A 372 -10.17 2.68 23.77
C ARG A 372 -10.73 1.26 23.59
N PRO A 373 -11.13 0.55 24.69
CA PRO A 373 -11.49 -0.87 24.65
C PRO A 373 -12.62 -1.23 23.66
N GLY A 374 -13.57 -0.33 23.42
CA GLY A 374 -14.69 -0.57 22.47
C GLY A 374 -14.38 -0.25 21.01
N LEU A 375 -13.14 0.14 20.68
CA LEU A 375 -12.76 0.55 19.34
C LEU A 375 -11.93 -0.55 18.65
N ASP A 376 -12.16 -0.79 17.36
CA ASP A 376 -11.30 -1.60 16.51
C ASP A 376 -11.06 -0.91 15.16
N ALA A 377 -10.05 -1.37 14.46
CA ALA A 377 -9.71 -0.95 13.12
C ALA A 377 -9.42 -2.17 12.26
N VAL A 378 -9.71 -2.08 10.96
CA VAL A 378 -9.47 -3.17 10.02
C VAL A 378 -8.34 -2.77 9.08
N LEU A 379 -7.21 -3.47 9.15
CA LEU A 379 -6.11 -3.29 8.21
C LEU A 379 -6.47 -3.93 6.87
N VAL A 380 -6.31 -3.19 5.79
CA VAL A 380 -6.57 -3.65 4.43
C VAL A 380 -5.28 -3.58 3.62
N PRO A 381 -4.58 -4.72 3.45
CA PRO A 381 -3.41 -4.75 2.59
C PRO A 381 -3.83 -4.55 1.13
N VAL A 382 -3.11 -3.70 0.38
CA VAL A 382 -3.43 -3.38 -1.02
C VAL A 382 -2.19 -3.53 -1.89
N SER A 383 -2.33 -4.23 -3.01
CA SER A 383 -1.31 -4.29 -4.04
C SER A 383 -1.60 -3.27 -5.14
N ILE A 384 -0.62 -2.43 -5.45
CA ILE A 384 -0.62 -1.54 -6.61
C ILE A 384 0.59 -1.91 -7.47
N VAL A 385 0.34 -2.34 -8.70
CA VAL A 385 1.38 -2.80 -9.64
C VAL A 385 1.15 -2.16 -11.00
N TYR A 386 2.24 -1.80 -11.65
CA TYR A 386 2.26 -1.16 -12.97
C TYR A 386 3.01 -2.04 -13.97
N ASP A 387 2.55 -2.07 -15.21
CA ASP A 387 3.30 -2.71 -16.30
C ASP A 387 4.62 -1.97 -16.52
N GLN A 388 4.58 -0.63 -16.52
CA GLN A 388 5.77 0.21 -16.61
C GLN A 388 5.61 1.51 -15.79
N LEU A 389 6.76 2.10 -15.40
CA LEU A 389 6.87 3.35 -14.65
C LEU A 389 8.01 4.21 -15.22
N HIS A 390 7.77 5.49 -15.41
CA HIS A 390 8.76 6.43 -15.93
C HIS A 390 9.95 6.64 -14.97
N GLU A 391 9.73 6.56 -13.67
CA GLU A 391 10.74 6.84 -12.64
C GLU A 391 11.72 5.70 -12.34
N VAL A 392 11.55 4.52 -12.90
CA VAL A 392 12.40 3.35 -12.57
C VAL A 392 13.87 3.59 -12.93
N GLY A 393 14.13 4.32 -14.00
CA GLY A 393 15.51 4.70 -14.38
C GLY A 393 16.24 5.51 -13.30
N ALA A 394 15.55 6.46 -12.66
CA ALA A 394 16.09 7.25 -11.55
C ALA A 394 16.30 6.38 -10.30
N MET A 395 15.34 5.49 -9.98
CA MET A 395 15.46 4.54 -8.86
C MET A 395 16.64 3.59 -9.05
N ALA A 396 16.87 3.11 -10.27
CA ALA A 396 18.02 2.27 -10.61
C ALA A 396 19.36 3.00 -10.45
N ALA A 397 19.41 4.31 -10.75
CA ALA A 397 20.61 5.13 -10.52
C ALA A 397 20.88 5.30 -9.01
N GLU A 398 19.86 5.54 -8.19
CA GLU A 398 19.99 5.60 -6.72
C GLU A 398 20.52 4.28 -6.12
N GLN A 399 20.08 3.12 -6.62
CA GLN A 399 20.59 1.81 -6.17
C GLN A 399 22.10 1.66 -6.38
N ARG A 400 22.60 2.17 -7.49
CA ARG A 400 24.04 2.15 -7.85
C ARG A 400 24.88 3.18 -7.11
N GLY A 401 24.28 3.90 -6.12
CA GLY A 401 24.96 4.92 -5.33
C GLY A 401 24.87 6.33 -5.90
N GLY A 402 23.98 6.59 -6.88
CA GLY A 402 23.67 7.93 -7.37
C GLY A 402 22.96 8.78 -6.31
N GLU A 403 23.15 10.09 -6.35
CA GLU A 403 22.48 11.02 -5.44
C GLU A 403 20.98 11.09 -5.70
N LYS A 404 20.22 11.18 -4.62
CA LYS A 404 18.78 11.41 -4.70
C LYS A 404 18.50 12.82 -5.22
N ARG A 405 17.81 12.94 -6.36
CA ARG A 405 17.37 14.25 -6.87
C ARG A 405 16.39 14.91 -5.91
N ALA A 406 16.59 16.21 -5.66
CA ALA A 406 15.68 17.00 -4.83
C ALA A 406 14.29 17.09 -5.50
N GLU A 407 13.25 16.81 -4.71
CA GLU A 407 11.86 16.85 -5.13
C GLU A 407 11.37 18.31 -5.08
N GLY A 408 11.47 19.05 -6.19
CA GLY A 408 11.04 20.47 -6.30
C GLY A 408 10.01 20.69 -7.42
N LEU A 409 9.53 21.92 -7.56
CA LEU A 409 8.52 22.28 -8.59
C LEU A 409 8.97 21.96 -10.02
N GLY A 410 10.24 22.16 -10.36
CA GLY A 410 10.79 21.84 -11.68
C GLY A 410 10.81 20.34 -11.96
N TRP A 411 11.17 19.53 -10.95
CA TRP A 411 11.08 18.09 -11.02
C TRP A 411 9.64 17.61 -11.23
N MET A 412 8.70 18.19 -10.48
CA MET A 412 7.28 17.88 -10.59
C MET A 412 6.71 18.20 -11.97
N TYR A 413 7.07 19.36 -12.54
CA TYR A 413 6.66 19.74 -13.89
C TYR A 413 7.20 18.77 -14.96
N GLY A 414 8.48 18.41 -14.87
CA GLY A 414 9.08 17.41 -15.75
C GLY A 414 8.39 16.04 -15.63
N TYR A 415 8.17 15.59 -14.41
CA TYR A 415 7.43 14.36 -14.12
C TYR A 415 6.03 14.34 -14.75
N PHE A 416 5.28 15.44 -14.61
CA PHE A 416 3.93 15.56 -15.19
C PHE A 416 3.91 15.63 -16.71
N ARG A 417 4.93 16.23 -17.32
CA ARG A 417 5.07 16.25 -18.77
C ARG A 417 5.30 14.86 -19.33
N ASP A 418 6.12 14.06 -18.66
CA ASP A 418 6.50 12.71 -19.08
C ASP A 418 5.32 11.71 -18.93
N GLN A 419 4.34 11.99 -18.05
CA GLN A 419 3.11 11.19 -17.85
C GLN A 419 2.08 11.30 -19.01
N ARG A 420 2.40 11.92 -20.13
CA ARG A 420 1.45 12.09 -21.24
C ARG A 420 1.36 10.91 -22.19
N ARG A 421 2.26 9.93 -22.08
CA ARG A 421 2.27 8.74 -22.93
C ARG A 421 1.62 7.58 -22.20
N HIS A 422 0.81 6.81 -22.92
CA HIS A 422 0.27 5.57 -22.41
C HIS A 422 1.37 4.51 -22.32
N ILE A 423 1.57 3.91 -21.15
CA ILE A 423 2.66 2.95 -20.89
C ILE A 423 2.18 1.62 -20.29
N GLY A 424 0.89 1.34 -20.36
CA GLY A 424 0.34 0.04 -19.98
C GLY A 424 -0.75 0.11 -18.92
N THR A 425 -0.83 -0.90 -18.09
CA THR A 425 -1.89 -1.10 -17.10
C THR A 425 -1.37 -0.88 -15.68
N ALA A 426 -2.17 -0.21 -14.86
CA ALA A 426 -2.03 -0.18 -13.40
C ALA A 426 -3.09 -1.11 -12.79
N ARG A 427 -2.66 -2.07 -11.97
CA ARG A 427 -3.53 -3.06 -11.34
C ARG A 427 -3.62 -2.82 -9.85
N VAL A 428 -4.84 -2.73 -9.31
CA VAL A 428 -5.12 -2.54 -7.89
C VAL A 428 -5.90 -3.75 -7.36
N ARG A 429 -5.38 -4.38 -6.32
CA ARG A 429 -6.01 -5.54 -5.69
C ARG A 429 -6.02 -5.41 -4.17
N PHE A 430 -7.10 -5.86 -3.56
CA PHE A 430 -7.29 -5.83 -2.12
C PHE A 430 -7.10 -7.24 -1.55
N ALA A 431 -6.28 -7.36 -0.50
CA ALA A 431 -6.15 -8.62 0.22
C ALA A 431 -7.22 -8.76 1.30
N GLU A 432 -7.28 -9.96 1.90
CA GLU A 432 -8.17 -10.25 3.01
C GLU A 432 -7.99 -9.24 4.14
N PRO A 433 -9.08 -8.59 4.61
CA PRO A 433 -9.01 -7.63 5.71
C PRO A 433 -8.57 -8.27 7.02
N ILE A 434 -7.77 -7.56 7.79
CA ILE A 434 -7.17 -8.03 9.05
C ILE A 434 -7.72 -7.17 10.20
N PRO A 435 -8.63 -7.67 11.05
CA PRO A 435 -9.03 -6.98 12.27
C PRO A 435 -7.83 -6.80 13.20
N LEU A 436 -7.52 -5.55 13.56
CA LEU A 436 -6.24 -5.23 14.22
C LEU A 436 -6.15 -5.80 15.63
N ARG A 437 -7.23 -5.73 16.45
CA ARG A 437 -7.22 -6.33 17.79
C ARG A 437 -6.92 -7.81 17.71
N ARG A 438 -7.68 -8.53 16.90
CA ARG A 438 -7.48 -9.97 16.72
C ARG A 438 -6.05 -10.28 16.26
N ALA A 439 -5.50 -9.49 15.34
CA ALA A 439 -4.14 -9.70 14.86
C ALA A 439 -3.08 -9.45 15.95
N LEU A 440 -3.31 -8.48 16.85
CA LEU A 440 -2.44 -8.23 18.00
C LEU A 440 -2.52 -9.39 19.00
N ASP A 441 -3.74 -9.87 19.32
CA ASP A 441 -3.95 -11.00 20.23
C ASP A 441 -3.29 -12.29 19.69
N GLU A 442 -3.49 -12.61 18.41
CA GLU A 442 -2.87 -13.76 17.73
C GLU A 442 -1.33 -13.66 17.65
N ALA A 443 -0.79 -12.45 17.58
CA ALA A 443 0.66 -12.22 17.57
C ALA A 443 1.31 -12.47 18.95
N GLY A 444 0.51 -12.45 20.03
CA GLY A 444 0.93 -12.62 21.42
C GLY A 444 1.71 -11.44 21.98
N ASP A 445 1.75 -11.35 23.30
CA ASP A 445 2.48 -10.29 23.99
C ASP A 445 4.00 -10.51 23.87
N GLY A 446 4.70 -9.57 23.27
CA GLY A 446 6.14 -9.66 23.12
C GLY A 446 6.71 -8.51 22.24
N PRO A 447 8.03 -8.30 22.28
CA PRO A 447 8.67 -7.20 21.58
C PRO A 447 8.47 -7.20 20.06
N ALA A 448 8.19 -8.36 19.47
CA ALA A 448 7.96 -8.54 18.03
C ALA A 448 6.47 -8.59 17.63
N GLN A 449 5.53 -8.24 18.53
CA GLN A 449 4.09 -8.30 18.25
C GLN A 449 3.71 -7.46 17.02
N LEU A 450 4.12 -6.20 16.99
CA LEU A 450 3.81 -5.29 15.89
C LEU A 450 4.51 -5.68 14.59
N GLU A 451 5.73 -6.20 14.67
CA GLU A 451 6.46 -6.73 13.53
C GLU A 451 5.74 -7.92 12.90
N LYS A 452 5.18 -8.84 13.71
CA LYS A 452 4.37 -9.96 13.21
C LYS A 452 3.11 -9.48 12.49
N VAL A 453 2.39 -8.51 13.07
CA VAL A 453 1.21 -7.91 12.43
C VAL A 453 1.58 -7.22 11.11
N ALA A 454 2.64 -6.39 11.11
CA ALA A 454 3.13 -5.73 9.92
C ALA A 454 3.60 -6.72 8.84
N PHE A 455 4.22 -7.81 9.25
CA PHE A 455 4.63 -8.91 8.38
C PHE A 455 3.42 -9.59 7.72
N ARG A 456 2.35 -9.86 8.49
CA ARG A 456 1.09 -10.41 7.97
C ARG A 456 0.47 -9.49 6.91
N VAL A 457 0.53 -8.17 7.11
CA VAL A 457 0.09 -7.18 6.09
C VAL A 457 0.93 -7.31 4.82
N CYS A 458 2.25 -7.35 4.92
CA CYS A 458 3.14 -7.50 3.77
C CYS A 458 2.94 -8.83 3.03
N ALA A 459 2.74 -9.93 3.76
CA ALA A 459 2.41 -11.23 3.19
C ALA A 459 1.06 -11.17 2.44
N GLY A 460 0.07 -10.45 2.99
CA GLY A 460 -1.21 -10.20 2.32
C GLY A 460 -1.05 -9.41 1.02
N ILE A 461 -0.23 -8.35 1.01
CA ILE A 461 0.08 -7.59 -0.20
C ILE A 461 0.70 -8.50 -1.28
N ASN A 462 1.72 -9.28 -0.92
CA ASN A 462 2.40 -10.18 -1.86
C ASN A 462 1.43 -11.23 -2.42
N ARG A 463 0.56 -11.81 -1.60
CA ARG A 463 -0.40 -12.86 -2.02
C ARG A 463 -1.33 -12.39 -3.14
N VAL A 464 -1.77 -11.13 -3.10
CA VAL A 464 -2.69 -10.57 -4.12
C VAL A 464 -1.96 -9.82 -5.24
N THR A 465 -0.65 -9.65 -5.15
CA THR A 465 0.15 -8.99 -6.18
C THR A 465 0.14 -9.83 -7.45
N PRO A 466 -0.34 -9.33 -8.60
CA PRO A 466 -0.32 -10.08 -9.85
C PRO A 466 1.10 -10.17 -10.43
N ALA A 467 1.40 -11.26 -11.12
CA ALA A 467 2.52 -11.30 -12.03
C ALA A 467 2.13 -10.62 -13.35
N THR A 468 2.90 -9.65 -13.83
CA THR A 468 2.64 -8.92 -15.07
C THR A 468 3.38 -9.54 -16.25
N ALA A 469 2.91 -9.29 -17.48
CA ALA A 469 3.63 -9.71 -18.68
C ALA A 469 5.06 -9.12 -18.69
N THR A 470 5.21 -7.86 -18.31
CA THR A 470 6.52 -7.18 -18.18
C THR A 470 7.43 -7.91 -17.20
N SER A 471 6.91 -8.36 -16.04
CA SER A 471 7.74 -9.06 -15.04
C SER A 471 8.25 -10.41 -15.53
N LEU A 472 7.44 -11.17 -16.27
CA LEU A 472 7.83 -12.50 -16.78
C LEU A 472 8.72 -12.40 -18.01
N VAL A 473 8.46 -11.45 -18.91
CA VAL A 473 9.34 -11.19 -20.05
C VAL A 473 10.72 -10.71 -19.59
N THR A 474 10.79 -9.79 -18.63
CA THR A 474 12.09 -9.36 -18.08
C THR A 474 12.80 -10.47 -17.30
N PHE A 475 12.04 -11.37 -16.62
CA PHE A 475 12.61 -12.58 -16.03
C PHE A 475 13.26 -13.47 -17.08
N ALA A 476 12.59 -13.73 -18.20
CA ALA A 476 13.11 -14.56 -19.29
C ALA A 476 14.38 -13.96 -19.90
N LEU A 477 14.37 -12.67 -20.26
CA LEU A 477 15.52 -11.99 -20.85
C LEU A 477 16.71 -11.91 -19.89
N LEU A 478 16.49 -11.60 -18.60
CA LEU A 478 17.55 -11.60 -17.60
C LEU A 478 18.10 -13.01 -17.35
N SER A 479 17.29 -14.06 -17.46
CA SER A 479 17.75 -15.44 -17.29
C SER A 479 18.61 -15.92 -18.45
N ALA A 480 18.45 -15.34 -19.64
CA ALA A 480 19.30 -15.61 -20.81
C ALA A 480 20.70 -14.96 -20.74
N ARG A 481 20.97 -14.15 -19.70
CA ARG A 481 22.22 -13.39 -19.50
C ARG A 481 22.53 -12.48 -20.70
N ASP A 482 23.69 -12.66 -21.32
CA ASP A 482 24.18 -11.85 -22.45
C ASP A 482 23.66 -12.33 -23.82
N ARG A 483 22.74 -13.31 -23.86
CA ARG A 483 22.14 -13.81 -25.10
C ARG A 483 20.89 -13.06 -25.45
N ALA A 484 20.77 -12.65 -26.71
CA ALA A 484 19.50 -12.18 -27.27
C ALA A 484 18.60 -13.37 -27.60
N LEU A 485 17.30 -13.24 -27.36
CA LEU A 485 16.29 -14.29 -27.64
C LEU A 485 15.38 -13.86 -28.78
N THR A 486 14.98 -14.81 -29.62
CA THR A 486 13.88 -14.59 -30.57
C THR A 486 12.54 -14.54 -29.85
N LEU A 487 11.48 -14.07 -30.50
CA LEU A 487 10.14 -14.06 -29.93
C LEU A 487 9.67 -15.47 -29.53
N GLN A 488 10.01 -16.48 -30.33
CA GLN A 488 9.68 -17.88 -30.05
C GLN A 488 10.41 -18.35 -28.78
N GLN A 489 11.69 -18.05 -28.67
CA GLN A 489 12.52 -18.40 -27.50
C GLN A 489 12.02 -17.71 -26.22
N VAL A 490 11.62 -16.43 -26.28
CA VAL A 490 10.95 -15.76 -25.14
C VAL A 490 9.69 -16.50 -24.72
N ARG A 491 8.87 -16.92 -25.69
CA ARG A 491 7.64 -17.68 -25.41
C ARG A 491 7.91 -19.01 -24.72
N GLU A 492 8.93 -19.74 -25.14
CA GLU A 492 9.31 -21.03 -24.57
C GLU A 492 9.78 -20.94 -23.12
N VAL A 493 10.37 -19.80 -22.73
CA VAL A 493 10.74 -19.54 -21.35
C VAL A 493 9.54 -19.04 -20.53
N VAL A 494 8.71 -18.17 -21.12
CA VAL A 494 7.60 -17.52 -20.40
C VAL A 494 6.40 -18.46 -20.19
N ALA A 495 6.11 -19.37 -21.15
CA ALA A 495 4.95 -20.24 -21.06
C ALA A 495 4.98 -21.17 -19.84
N PRO A 496 6.08 -21.90 -19.54
CA PRO A 496 6.15 -22.72 -18.31
C PRO A 496 6.04 -21.90 -17.02
N LEU A 497 6.55 -20.65 -17.02
CA LEU A 497 6.39 -19.74 -15.89
C LEU A 497 4.93 -19.36 -15.67
N ALA A 498 4.23 -19.02 -16.74
CA ALA A 498 2.81 -18.65 -16.69
C ALA A 498 1.94 -19.85 -16.25
N ASP A 499 2.19 -21.05 -16.79
CA ASP A 499 1.48 -22.28 -16.43
C ASP A 499 1.70 -22.64 -14.95
N HIS A 500 2.93 -22.51 -14.45
CA HIS A 500 3.24 -22.73 -13.05
C HIS A 500 2.53 -21.73 -12.11
N LEU A 501 2.52 -20.44 -12.47
CA LEU A 501 1.85 -19.41 -11.69
C LEU A 501 0.32 -19.59 -11.71
N GLU A 502 -0.25 -20.00 -12.86
CA GLU A 502 -1.67 -20.32 -12.98
C GLU A 502 -2.06 -21.52 -12.11
N ALA A 503 -1.23 -22.59 -12.11
CA ALA A 503 -1.42 -23.76 -11.24
C ALA A 503 -1.34 -23.41 -9.74
N ARG A 504 -0.70 -22.30 -9.40
CA ARG A 504 -0.66 -21.73 -8.04
C ARG A 504 -1.73 -20.67 -7.77
N GLU A 505 -2.68 -20.51 -8.67
CA GLU A 505 -3.76 -19.52 -8.57
C GLU A 505 -3.25 -18.06 -8.45
N VAL A 506 -2.04 -17.79 -8.96
CA VAL A 506 -1.51 -16.43 -9.02
C VAL A 506 -2.17 -15.68 -10.18
N PRO A 507 -2.66 -14.46 -9.98
CA PRO A 507 -3.21 -13.66 -11.07
C PRO A 507 -2.15 -13.34 -12.13
N VAL A 508 -2.32 -13.86 -13.34
CA VAL A 508 -1.39 -13.72 -14.48
C VAL A 508 -2.19 -13.33 -15.73
N PRO A 509 -1.69 -12.42 -16.60
CA PRO A 509 -2.33 -12.09 -17.87
C PRO A 509 -2.04 -13.17 -18.91
N VAL A 510 -2.61 -14.36 -18.72
CA VAL A 510 -2.33 -15.55 -19.54
C VAL A 510 -2.62 -15.31 -21.02
N ALA A 511 -3.69 -14.56 -21.34
CA ALA A 511 -4.06 -14.25 -22.72
C ALA A 511 -2.95 -13.46 -23.45
N GLU A 512 -2.30 -12.51 -22.76
CA GLU A 512 -1.18 -11.72 -23.32
C GLU A 512 0.06 -12.61 -23.52
N LEU A 513 0.36 -13.47 -22.53
CA LEU A 513 1.58 -14.27 -22.50
C LEU A 513 1.58 -15.48 -23.45
N ARG A 514 0.41 -16.07 -23.72
CA ARG A 514 0.28 -17.24 -24.62
C ARG A 514 0.25 -16.86 -26.10
N THR A 515 -0.04 -15.61 -26.43
CA THR A 515 -0.12 -15.14 -27.81
C THR A 515 1.20 -14.51 -28.28
N ARG A 516 1.59 -14.79 -29.53
CA ARG A 516 2.75 -14.10 -30.16
C ARG A 516 2.55 -12.58 -30.18
N HIS A 517 1.33 -12.12 -30.42
CA HIS A 517 0.98 -10.71 -30.46
C HIS A 517 1.18 -10.03 -29.07
N GLY A 518 0.65 -10.60 -28.01
CA GLY A 518 0.76 -10.03 -26.66
C GLY A 518 2.20 -9.97 -26.16
N LEU A 519 2.99 -11.04 -26.40
CA LEU A 519 4.43 -11.03 -26.09
C LEU A 519 5.17 -9.97 -26.90
N ARG A 520 4.89 -9.86 -28.22
CA ARG A 520 5.49 -8.84 -29.06
C ARG A 520 5.16 -7.43 -28.57
N MET A 521 3.90 -7.16 -28.27
CA MET A 521 3.46 -5.87 -27.72
C MET A 521 4.19 -5.51 -26.40
N THR A 522 4.41 -6.50 -25.53
CA THR A 522 5.14 -6.29 -24.28
C THR A 522 6.61 -5.95 -24.54
N LEU A 523 7.27 -6.66 -25.48
CA LEU A 523 8.64 -6.40 -25.88
C LEU A 523 8.80 -5.03 -26.55
N ASP A 524 7.88 -4.65 -27.43
CA ASP A 524 7.89 -3.35 -28.10
C ASP A 524 7.75 -2.20 -27.10
N ARG A 525 6.83 -2.31 -26.13
CA ARG A 525 6.69 -1.32 -25.04
C ARG A 525 7.96 -1.21 -24.19
N LEU A 526 8.63 -2.34 -23.91
CA LEU A 526 9.92 -2.34 -23.20
C LEU A 526 11.04 -1.73 -24.02
N ALA A 527 11.01 -1.90 -25.34
CA ALA A 527 11.97 -1.28 -26.26
C ALA A 527 11.75 0.24 -26.36
N GLU A 528 10.50 0.68 -26.46
CA GLU A 528 10.14 2.11 -26.42
C GLU A 528 10.59 2.79 -25.10
N ALA A 529 10.53 2.05 -23.99
CA ALA A 529 11.04 2.52 -22.69
C ALA A 529 12.58 2.41 -22.58
N GLY A 530 13.27 1.90 -23.61
CA GLY A 530 14.72 1.73 -23.65
C GLY A 530 15.24 0.66 -22.68
N VAL A 531 14.39 -0.26 -22.22
CA VAL A 531 14.76 -1.38 -21.35
C VAL A 531 15.28 -2.57 -22.15
N VAL A 532 14.68 -2.78 -23.33
CA VAL A 532 15.01 -3.85 -24.26
C VAL A 532 15.57 -3.26 -25.56
N THR A 533 16.58 -3.89 -26.12
CA THR A 533 17.10 -3.62 -27.47
C THR A 533 16.56 -4.68 -28.41
N ILE A 534 16.04 -4.24 -29.56
CA ILE A 534 15.62 -5.10 -30.67
C ILE A 534 16.68 -5.01 -31.75
N PHE A 535 17.20 -6.16 -32.19
CA PHE A 535 18.04 -6.26 -33.35
C PHE A 535 17.31 -7.03 -34.45
N ASP A 536 17.03 -6.39 -35.57
CA ASP A 536 16.24 -6.90 -36.70
C ASP A 536 17.04 -7.08 -37.99
N GLY A 537 18.39 -6.90 -37.93
CA GLY A 537 19.28 -7.07 -39.06
C GLY A 537 19.64 -8.51 -39.44
N GLY A 538 18.99 -9.52 -38.80
CA GLY A 538 19.19 -10.94 -39.03
C GLY A 538 18.01 -11.60 -39.74
N THR A 539 17.93 -12.94 -39.66
CA THR A 539 16.84 -13.73 -40.25
C THR A 539 15.48 -13.50 -39.53
N GLU A 540 15.53 -13.17 -38.23
CA GLU A 540 14.40 -12.81 -37.42
C GLU A 540 14.82 -11.83 -36.28
N PRO A 541 13.89 -11.00 -35.78
CA PRO A 541 14.18 -10.09 -34.68
C PRO A 541 14.58 -10.83 -33.40
N VAL A 542 15.63 -10.32 -32.73
CA VAL A 542 16.06 -10.81 -31.43
C VAL A 542 16.02 -9.70 -30.38
N PHE A 543 15.81 -10.07 -29.13
CA PHE A 543 15.56 -9.19 -28.00
C PHE A 543 16.57 -9.43 -26.88
N SER A 544 17.14 -8.37 -26.35
CA SER A 544 18.06 -8.43 -25.20
C SER A 544 17.80 -7.27 -24.25
N ILE A 545 18.27 -7.37 -23.01
CA ILE A 545 18.26 -6.23 -22.09
C ILE A 545 19.29 -5.20 -22.59
N SER A 546 18.87 -3.95 -22.72
CA SER A 546 19.73 -2.86 -23.17
C SER A 546 20.92 -2.66 -22.23
N PRO A 547 22.12 -2.34 -22.76
CA PRO A 547 23.31 -2.08 -21.95
C PRO A 547 23.02 -1.05 -20.83
N GLY A 548 23.42 -1.38 -19.59
CA GLY A 548 23.21 -0.52 -18.41
C GLY A 548 21.77 -0.47 -17.88
N ARG A 549 20.82 -1.21 -18.45
CA ARG A 549 19.39 -1.25 -18.02
C ARG A 549 19.04 -2.47 -17.16
N HIS A 550 19.98 -3.29 -16.77
CA HIS A 550 19.75 -4.48 -15.96
C HIS A 550 19.00 -4.21 -14.65
N HIS A 551 19.33 -3.11 -13.94
CA HIS A 551 18.61 -2.72 -12.72
C HIS A 551 17.14 -2.33 -13.00
N VAL A 552 16.87 -1.73 -14.16
CA VAL A 552 15.49 -1.37 -14.58
C VAL A 552 14.70 -2.64 -14.91
N ALA A 553 15.28 -3.55 -15.68
CA ALA A 553 14.69 -4.85 -15.97
C ALA A 553 14.46 -5.68 -14.70
N ALA A 554 15.44 -5.67 -13.78
CA ALA A 554 15.34 -6.35 -12.49
C ALA A 554 14.22 -5.75 -11.61
N PHE A 555 13.97 -4.45 -11.66
CA PHE A 555 12.86 -3.83 -10.96
C PHE A 555 11.52 -4.47 -11.36
N TYR A 556 11.27 -4.65 -12.66
CA TYR A 556 10.05 -5.30 -13.14
C TYR A 556 10.00 -6.78 -12.80
N ARG A 557 11.08 -7.53 -13.05
CA ARG A 557 11.23 -8.94 -12.68
C ARG A 557 10.90 -9.16 -11.19
N ASN A 558 11.45 -8.33 -10.32
CA ASN A 558 11.35 -8.48 -8.88
C ASN A 558 9.91 -8.31 -8.36
N GLY A 559 9.02 -7.72 -9.15
CA GLY A 559 7.58 -7.66 -8.86
C GLY A 559 6.92 -9.04 -8.75
N ALA A 560 7.44 -10.07 -9.45
CA ALA A 560 6.89 -11.43 -9.47
C ALA A 560 7.71 -12.47 -8.69
N LEU A 561 8.94 -12.16 -8.27
CA LEU A 561 9.86 -13.16 -7.70
C LEU A 561 9.33 -13.88 -6.46
N HIS A 562 8.55 -13.18 -5.64
CA HIS A 562 7.98 -13.77 -4.41
C HIS A 562 7.04 -14.95 -4.70
N HIS A 563 6.46 -15.03 -5.89
CA HIS A 563 5.64 -16.17 -6.34
C HIS A 563 6.48 -17.39 -6.74
N LEU A 564 7.71 -17.16 -7.19
CA LEU A 564 8.63 -18.22 -7.64
C LEU A 564 9.60 -18.66 -6.54
N LEU A 565 9.57 -18.00 -5.36
CA LEU A 565 10.52 -18.22 -4.28
C LEU A 565 10.50 -19.65 -3.77
N LEU A 566 9.32 -20.20 -3.46
CA LEU A 566 9.19 -21.55 -2.90
C LEU A 566 9.74 -22.60 -3.87
N ARG A 567 9.46 -22.42 -5.16
CA ARG A 567 10.01 -23.26 -6.23
C ARG A 567 11.54 -23.19 -6.26
N ALA A 568 12.10 -21.98 -6.19
CA ALA A 568 13.55 -21.80 -6.20
C ALA A 568 14.24 -22.44 -4.99
N LEU A 569 13.64 -22.34 -3.79
CA LEU A 569 14.14 -23.00 -2.60
C LEU A 569 14.07 -24.53 -2.70
N LEU A 570 12.96 -25.03 -3.23
CA LEU A 570 12.76 -26.47 -3.44
C LEU A 570 13.80 -27.04 -4.42
N GLU A 571 14.09 -26.34 -5.51
CA GLU A 571 15.12 -26.77 -6.49
C GLU A 571 16.50 -26.91 -5.85
N LEU A 572 16.91 -25.97 -4.99
CA LEU A 572 18.16 -26.05 -4.24
C LEU A 572 18.15 -27.22 -3.24
N ALA A 573 17.02 -27.40 -2.52
CA ALA A 573 16.89 -28.52 -1.58
C ALA A 573 16.93 -29.88 -2.30
N LEU A 574 16.26 -30.01 -3.45
CA LEU A 574 16.31 -31.23 -4.27
C LEU A 574 17.71 -31.50 -4.82
N LEU A 575 18.47 -30.45 -5.19
CA LEU A 575 19.87 -30.60 -5.58
C LEU A 575 20.71 -31.19 -4.46
N ARG A 576 20.55 -30.70 -3.22
CA ARG A 576 21.23 -31.21 -2.02
C ARG A 576 20.81 -32.65 -1.68
N VAL A 577 19.52 -32.97 -1.78
CA VAL A 577 19.02 -34.33 -1.64
C VAL A 577 19.63 -35.25 -2.70
N GLY A 578 19.72 -34.78 -3.94
CA GLY A 578 20.39 -35.53 -5.01
C GLY A 578 21.86 -35.82 -4.72
N ASP A 579 22.56 -35.01 -3.93
CA ASP A 579 23.97 -35.17 -3.56
C ASP A 579 24.16 -35.94 -2.23
N SER A 580 23.08 -36.27 -1.52
CA SER A 580 23.18 -36.99 -0.24
C SER A 580 23.69 -38.44 -0.43
N GLY A 581 24.21 -39.01 0.64
CA GLY A 581 24.69 -40.39 0.68
C GLY A 581 23.56 -41.42 0.68
N GLU A 582 23.86 -42.63 0.25
CA GLU A 582 22.90 -43.75 0.36
C GLU A 582 22.60 -44.03 1.84
N GLY A 583 21.31 -44.11 2.18
CA GLY A 583 20.83 -44.39 3.55
C GLY A 583 20.55 -43.14 4.40
N GLU A 584 20.77 -41.91 3.91
CA GLU A 584 20.31 -40.71 4.58
C GLU A 584 18.80 -40.53 4.42
N ASP A 585 18.14 -39.95 5.45
CA ASP A 585 16.73 -39.57 5.35
C ASP A 585 16.60 -38.36 4.43
N LEU A 586 16.12 -38.60 3.20
CA LEU A 586 15.98 -37.59 2.14
C LEU A 586 15.08 -36.45 2.57
N VAL A 587 14.03 -36.72 3.36
CA VAL A 587 13.10 -35.73 3.86
C VAL A 587 13.79 -34.82 4.89
N GLU A 588 14.60 -35.39 5.77
CA GLU A 588 15.35 -34.60 6.75
C GLU A 588 16.42 -33.74 6.09
N VAL A 589 17.14 -34.25 5.08
CA VAL A 589 18.11 -33.48 4.29
C VAL A 589 17.42 -32.29 3.63
N ALA A 590 16.27 -32.53 2.99
CA ALA A 590 15.49 -31.45 2.34
C ALA A 590 15.07 -30.36 3.34
N TRP A 591 14.52 -30.75 4.51
CA TRP A 591 14.05 -29.77 5.52
C TRP A 591 15.19 -29.00 6.17
N ARG A 592 16.34 -29.63 6.37
CA ARG A 592 17.55 -28.96 6.88
C ARG A 592 17.97 -27.86 5.90
N GLU A 593 18.04 -28.18 4.61
CA GLU A 593 18.43 -27.23 3.57
C GLU A 593 17.39 -26.11 3.40
N LEU A 594 16.10 -26.42 3.32
CA LEU A 594 15.02 -25.43 3.24
C LEU A 594 15.03 -24.48 4.44
N SER A 595 15.30 -24.98 5.63
CA SER A 595 15.38 -24.17 6.85
C SER A 595 16.58 -23.22 6.81
N ARG A 596 17.73 -23.71 6.32
CA ARG A 596 18.95 -22.94 6.14
C ARG A 596 18.76 -21.82 5.11
N LEU A 597 18.19 -22.12 3.95
CA LEU A 597 17.94 -21.16 2.89
C LEU A 597 16.90 -20.10 3.33
N ARG A 598 15.85 -20.54 4.04
CA ARG A 598 14.88 -19.61 4.62
C ARG A 598 15.54 -18.64 5.61
N ASP A 599 16.46 -19.12 6.46
CA ASP A 599 17.22 -18.25 7.37
C ASP A 599 18.13 -17.28 6.61
N LEU A 600 18.80 -17.75 5.56
CA LEU A 600 19.68 -16.94 4.72
C LEU A 600 18.94 -15.80 4.01
N LEU A 601 17.67 -16.03 3.63
CA LEU A 601 16.88 -15.12 2.81
C LEU A 601 15.79 -14.33 3.58
N LYS A 602 15.71 -14.48 4.90
CA LYS A 602 14.65 -13.91 5.76
C LYS A 602 14.59 -12.37 5.78
N PHE A 603 15.65 -11.69 5.38
CA PHE A 603 15.67 -10.22 5.26
C PHE A 603 15.35 -9.75 3.84
N GLU A 604 15.30 -10.68 2.88
CA GLU A 604 15.00 -10.40 1.48
C GLU A 604 13.55 -10.73 1.11
N PHE A 605 12.98 -11.76 1.71
CA PHE A 605 11.64 -12.23 1.38
C PHE A 605 10.76 -12.39 2.63
N PHE A 606 9.44 -12.33 2.40
CA PHE A 606 8.43 -12.60 3.42
C PHE A 606 8.06 -14.09 3.38
N PHE A 607 8.26 -14.76 4.49
CA PHE A 607 7.93 -16.18 4.63
C PHE A 607 6.71 -16.36 5.52
N SER A 608 5.86 -17.30 5.21
CA SER A 608 4.78 -17.77 6.06
C SER A 608 5.30 -18.37 7.38
N THR A 609 4.43 -18.69 8.32
CA THR A 609 4.82 -19.41 9.55
C THR A 609 5.51 -20.73 9.20
N ARG A 610 6.27 -21.32 10.14
CA ARG A 610 6.98 -22.58 9.88
C ARG A 610 6.04 -23.71 9.43
N ARG A 611 4.82 -23.74 9.98
CA ARG A 611 3.82 -24.75 9.61
C ARG A 611 3.30 -24.51 8.20
N GLU A 612 2.84 -23.30 7.92
CA GLU A 612 2.35 -22.90 6.59
C GLU A 612 3.42 -23.07 5.52
N PHE A 613 4.68 -22.70 5.81
CA PHE A 613 5.80 -22.87 4.90
C PHE A 613 6.01 -24.33 4.53
N ARG A 614 5.85 -25.25 5.52
CA ARG A 614 5.92 -26.68 5.25
C ARG A 614 4.82 -27.13 4.28
N ASP A 615 3.59 -26.71 4.53
CA ASP A 615 2.45 -27.07 3.71
C ASP A 615 2.57 -26.48 2.29
N GLU A 616 3.14 -25.26 2.17
CA GLU A 616 3.41 -24.62 0.90
C GLU A 616 4.49 -25.34 0.09
N ILE A 617 5.58 -25.75 0.71
CA ILE A 617 6.65 -26.53 0.06
C ILE A 617 6.14 -27.90 -0.41
N LEU A 618 5.31 -28.58 0.38
CA LEU A 618 4.74 -29.87 -0.04
C LEU A 618 3.82 -29.70 -1.27
N ARG A 619 3.01 -28.65 -1.31
CA ARG A 619 2.20 -28.32 -2.51
C ARG A 619 3.10 -28.01 -3.72
N GLU A 620 4.20 -27.30 -3.51
CA GLU A 620 5.16 -27.01 -4.55
C GLU A 620 5.83 -28.29 -5.08
N LEU A 621 6.15 -29.22 -4.19
CA LEU A 621 6.71 -30.52 -4.55
C LEU A 621 5.72 -31.37 -5.36
N ASP A 622 4.42 -31.35 -5.00
CA ASP A 622 3.36 -32.02 -5.76
C ASP A 622 3.23 -31.44 -7.20
N LEU A 623 3.55 -30.15 -7.42
CA LEU A 623 3.60 -29.54 -8.77
C LEU A 623 4.86 -29.98 -9.55
N VAL A 624 5.98 -30.28 -8.87
CA VAL A 624 7.22 -30.73 -9.52
C VAL A 624 7.13 -32.17 -9.94
N GLU A 625 6.71 -33.06 -9.04
CA GLU A 625 6.57 -34.50 -9.26
C GLU A 625 5.34 -34.99 -8.47
N PRO A 626 4.17 -35.09 -9.11
CA PRO A 626 2.93 -35.47 -8.41
C PRO A 626 2.98 -36.82 -7.68
N ARG A 627 3.86 -37.71 -8.08
CA ARG A 627 4.09 -39.02 -7.43
C ARG A 627 5.42 -39.10 -6.71
N TRP A 628 5.90 -38.00 -6.15
CA TRP A 628 7.20 -37.94 -5.48
C TRP A 628 7.35 -38.96 -4.35
N ARG A 629 6.27 -39.27 -3.60
CA ARG A 629 6.29 -40.28 -2.51
C ARG A 629 6.64 -41.68 -2.99
N GLU A 630 6.31 -41.99 -4.25
CA GLU A 630 6.54 -43.29 -4.86
C GLU A 630 7.83 -43.31 -5.67
N ARG A 631 8.22 -42.19 -6.25
CA ARG A 631 9.28 -42.10 -7.26
C ARG A 631 10.57 -41.47 -6.79
N ALA A 632 10.56 -40.76 -5.67
CA ALA A 632 11.76 -40.13 -5.10
C ALA A 632 12.27 -40.95 -3.90
N THR A 633 12.66 -42.20 -4.13
CA THR A 633 13.07 -43.13 -3.11
C THR A 633 14.58 -43.18 -2.87
N SER A 634 15.35 -42.64 -3.81
CA SER A 634 16.81 -42.55 -3.75
C SER A 634 17.32 -41.18 -4.17
N PRO A 635 18.56 -40.80 -3.80
CA PRO A 635 19.21 -39.60 -4.33
C PRO A 635 19.27 -39.55 -5.86
N GLY A 636 19.42 -40.74 -6.49
CA GLY A 636 19.42 -40.89 -7.94
C GLY A 636 18.10 -40.51 -8.58
N ASP A 637 16.99 -40.95 -7.98
CA ASP A 637 15.63 -40.60 -8.46
C ASP A 637 15.35 -39.09 -8.38
N VAL A 638 15.78 -38.45 -7.28
CA VAL A 638 15.64 -37.02 -7.07
C VAL A 638 16.45 -36.24 -8.10
N ARG A 639 17.68 -36.64 -8.39
CA ARG A 639 18.49 -36.05 -9.49
C ARG A 639 17.80 -36.20 -10.83
N ALA A 640 17.25 -37.35 -11.14
CA ALA A 640 16.53 -37.61 -12.38
C ALA A 640 15.25 -36.76 -12.46
N ALA A 641 14.49 -36.61 -11.37
CA ALA A 641 13.31 -35.74 -11.30
C ALA A 641 13.69 -34.27 -11.55
N LEU A 642 14.75 -33.77 -10.90
CA LEU A 642 15.24 -32.41 -11.10
C LEU A 642 15.67 -32.14 -12.53
N ARG A 643 16.35 -33.09 -13.19
CA ARG A 643 16.70 -33.01 -14.61
C ARG A 643 15.49 -33.01 -15.54
N ARG A 644 14.40 -33.69 -15.23
CA ARG A 644 13.16 -33.73 -16.01
C ARG A 644 12.21 -32.57 -15.69
N ALA A 645 12.45 -31.85 -14.60
CA ALA A 645 11.54 -30.78 -14.16
C ALA A 645 11.29 -29.75 -15.29
N PRO A 646 10.04 -29.40 -15.64
CA PRO A 646 9.75 -28.53 -16.79
C PRO A 646 10.25 -27.10 -16.65
N LEU A 647 10.62 -26.70 -15.46
CA LEU A 647 10.99 -25.34 -15.12
C LEU A 647 12.06 -25.35 -14.01
N LEU A 648 13.16 -24.64 -14.22
CA LEU A 648 14.18 -24.31 -13.23
C LEU A 648 14.25 -22.81 -13.07
N VAL A 649 13.93 -22.30 -11.87
CA VAL A 649 13.83 -20.85 -11.61
C VAL A 649 14.85 -20.34 -10.60
N ALA A 650 15.48 -21.21 -9.80
CA ALA A 650 16.35 -20.80 -8.70
C ALA A 650 17.45 -19.81 -9.12
N PRO A 651 18.18 -20.00 -10.24
CA PRO A 651 19.19 -19.05 -10.67
C PRO A 651 18.60 -17.67 -11.03
N GLY A 652 17.43 -17.64 -11.66
CA GLY A 652 16.72 -16.41 -12.03
C GLY A 652 16.16 -15.65 -10.85
N VAL A 653 15.72 -16.37 -9.81
CA VAL A 653 15.06 -15.83 -8.60
C VAL A 653 16.10 -15.39 -7.56
N LEU A 654 17.09 -16.21 -7.25
CA LEU A 654 17.92 -16.07 -6.04
C LEU A 654 19.28 -15.44 -6.31
N ARG A 655 19.84 -15.60 -7.52
CA ARG A 655 21.23 -15.26 -7.80
C ARG A 655 21.61 -13.83 -7.39
N SER A 656 20.82 -12.81 -7.74
CA SER A 656 21.14 -11.42 -7.42
C SER A 656 21.20 -11.13 -5.92
N PHE A 657 20.40 -11.84 -5.12
CA PHE A 657 20.38 -11.69 -3.66
C PHE A 657 21.56 -12.37 -2.99
N VAL A 658 21.90 -13.57 -3.47
CA VAL A 658 23.04 -14.33 -2.93
C VAL A 658 24.37 -13.70 -3.37
N ASP A 659 24.46 -13.19 -4.62
CA ASP A 659 25.60 -12.37 -5.08
C ASP A 659 25.81 -11.13 -4.20
N ALA A 660 24.71 -10.45 -3.80
CA ALA A 660 24.81 -9.31 -2.89
C ALA A 660 25.30 -9.72 -1.49
N GLN A 661 24.87 -10.87 -0.98
CA GLN A 661 25.36 -11.42 0.28
C GLN A 661 26.85 -11.80 0.17
N LEU A 662 27.30 -12.34 -0.98
CA LEU A 662 28.71 -12.64 -1.24
C LEU A 662 29.60 -11.39 -1.06
N VAL A 663 29.20 -10.24 -1.64
CA VAL A 663 29.95 -8.99 -1.51
C VAL A 663 30.10 -8.56 -0.06
N VAL A 664 28.98 -8.61 0.71
CA VAL A 664 29.01 -8.21 2.12
C VAL A 664 29.81 -9.19 2.96
N ALA A 665 29.67 -10.50 2.71
CA ALA A 665 30.41 -11.56 3.43
C ALA A 665 31.92 -11.48 3.14
N ASP A 666 32.32 -11.23 1.89
CA ASP A 666 33.74 -11.03 1.48
C ASP A 666 34.33 -9.80 2.20
N ARG A 667 33.59 -8.70 2.25
CA ARG A 667 34.03 -7.48 2.96
C ARG A 667 34.16 -7.72 4.47
N LEU A 668 33.21 -8.39 5.10
CA LEU A 668 33.29 -8.73 6.53
C LEU A 668 34.41 -9.71 6.84
N ALA A 669 34.62 -10.74 5.99
CA ALA A 669 35.72 -11.67 6.13
C ALA A 669 37.09 -10.97 6.00
N ALA A 670 37.22 -10.00 5.08
CA ALA A 670 38.43 -9.21 4.90
C ALA A 670 38.75 -8.29 6.09
N LEU A 671 37.77 -7.87 6.90
CA LEU A 671 37.97 -7.14 8.15
C LEU A 671 38.52 -8.06 9.26
N GLY A 672 38.42 -9.39 9.13
CA GLY A 672 38.87 -10.31 10.19
C GLY A 672 38.09 -10.06 11.49
N GLU A 673 38.76 -9.58 12.53
CA GLU A 673 38.16 -9.22 13.83
C GLU A 673 37.95 -7.72 13.99
N ASP A 674 38.39 -6.90 13.01
CA ASP A 674 38.25 -5.46 13.09
C ASP A 674 36.78 -5.02 13.13
N PRO A 675 36.47 -3.90 13.82
CA PRO A 675 35.13 -3.36 13.89
C PRO A 675 34.62 -2.93 12.52
N VAL A 676 33.32 -3.08 12.30
CA VAL A 676 32.66 -2.65 11.05
C VAL A 676 32.56 -1.11 11.06
N PRO A 677 32.99 -0.41 9.99
CA PRO A 677 32.80 1.02 9.84
C PRO A 677 31.32 1.43 9.92
N ALA A 678 31.06 2.74 10.01
CA ALA A 678 29.69 3.25 9.96
C ALA A 678 28.92 2.69 8.74
N GLU A 679 27.64 2.33 8.93
CA GLU A 679 26.81 1.64 7.90
C GLU A 679 26.94 2.28 6.51
N GLN A 680 26.90 3.63 6.45
CA GLN A 680 26.97 4.34 5.18
C GLN A 680 28.31 4.17 4.46
N GLU A 681 29.39 4.18 5.19
CA GLU A 681 30.75 4.00 4.70
C GLU A 681 30.96 2.55 4.25
N PHE A 682 30.56 1.60 5.08
CA PHE A 682 30.64 0.17 4.75
C PHE A 682 29.88 -0.17 3.46
N LEU A 683 28.62 0.28 3.34
CA LEU A 683 27.83 0.06 2.15
C LEU A 683 28.42 0.73 0.89
N THR A 684 29.07 1.88 1.05
CA THR A 684 29.79 2.55 -0.06
C THR A 684 31.01 1.73 -0.52
N SER A 685 31.75 1.17 0.46
CA SER A 685 32.85 0.24 0.16
C SER A 685 32.35 -1.02 -0.56
N CYS A 686 31.22 -1.60 -0.10
CA CYS A 686 30.59 -2.75 -0.78
C CYS A 686 30.20 -2.44 -2.24
N LEU A 687 29.72 -1.22 -2.55
CA LEU A 687 29.41 -0.82 -3.92
C LEU A 687 30.69 -0.81 -4.81
N GLY A 688 31.81 -0.36 -4.27
CA GLY A 688 33.12 -0.40 -4.97
C GLY A 688 33.56 -1.82 -5.27
N VAL A 689 33.58 -2.67 -4.21
CA VAL A 689 33.98 -4.09 -4.32
C VAL A 689 33.03 -4.87 -5.23
N GLY A 690 31.72 -4.67 -5.11
CA GLY A 690 30.76 -5.32 -6.00
C GLY A 690 30.95 -4.98 -7.47
N ARG A 691 31.25 -3.73 -7.79
CA ARG A 691 31.62 -3.33 -9.16
C ARG A 691 32.89 -4.03 -9.65
N GLN A 692 33.91 -4.11 -8.78
CA GLN A 692 35.17 -4.81 -9.12
C GLN A 692 34.87 -6.29 -9.35
N MET A 693 34.15 -6.96 -8.47
CA MET A 693 33.77 -8.38 -8.62
C MET A 693 32.97 -8.63 -9.91
N LEU A 694 32.07 -7.72 -10.27
CA LEU A 694 31.31 -7.80 -11.52
C LEU A 694 32.24 -7.73 -12.75
N LEU A 695 33.18 -6.79 -12.77
CA LEU A 695 34.19 -6.65 -13.85
C LEU A 695 35.12 -7.86 -13.93
N GLN A 696 35.34 -8.57 -12.82
CA GLN A 696 36.15 -9.79 -12.77
C GLN A 696 35.30 -11.06 -13.03
N HIS A 697 34.03 -10.93 -13.41
CA HIS A 697 33.09 -12.04 -13.60
C HIS A 697 32.94 -12.97 -12.37
N ARG A 698 33.21 -12.45 -11.15
CA ARG A 698 32.94 -13.12 -9.87
C ARG A 698 31.47 -12.97 -9.46
N LEU A 699 30.81 -11.95 -9.94
CA LEU A 699 29.36 -11.77 -9.85
C LEU A 699 28.72 -12.00 -11.21
N ASP A 700 27.59 -12.65 -11.22
CA ASP A 700 26.86 -13.03 -12.42
C ASP A 700 25.89 -11.95 -12.91
N ARG A 701 25.41 -11.10 -12.00
CA ARG A 701 24.33 -10.16 -12.23
C ARG A 701 24.70 -8.72 -11.88
N ALA A 702 24.56 -7.83 -12.84
CA ALA A 702 24.80 -6.41 -12.61
C ALA A 702 23.81 -5.80 -11.59
N ASP A 703 22.59 -6.31 -11.52
CA ASP A 703 21.55 -5.87 -10.56
C ASP A 703 21.82 -6.30 -9.11
N SER A 704 22.79 -7.19 -8.85
CA SER A 704 23.27 -7.50 -7.50
C SER A 704 24.09 -6.35 -6.88
N VAL A 705 24.69 -5.47 -7.71
CA VAL A 705 25.43 -4.29 -7.23
C VAL A 705 24.43 -3.21 -6.81
N SER A 706 23.85 -3.40 -5.62
CA SER A 706 22.74 -2.59 -5.12
C SER A 706 22.90 -2.25 -3.64
N ARG A 707 22.86 -0.95 -3.31
CA ARG A 707 22.92 -0.47 -1.93
C ARG A 707 21.81 -1.07 -1.06
N GLU A 708 20.61 -1.27 -1.63
CA GLU A 708 19.47 -1.82 -0.88
C GLU A 708 19.65 -3.30 -0.56
N LEU A 709 20.19 -4.09 -1.50
CA LEU A 709 20.48 -5.52 -1.27
C LEU A 709 21.65 -5.68 -0.28
N TYR A 710 22.68 -4.87 -0.37
CA TYR A 710 23.77 -4.89 0.62
C TYR A 710 23.30 -4.52 2.02
N GLY A 711 22.36 -3.56 2.14
CA GLY A 711 21.71 -3.25 3.41
C GLY A 711 20.89 -4.43 3.96
N GLY A 712 20.29 -5.25 3.10
CA GLY A 712 19.62 -6.51 3.47
C GLY A 712 20.61 -7.54 4.03
N ALA A 713 21.71 -7.76 3.31
CA ALA A 713 22.78 -8.66 3.72
C ALA A 713 23.47 -8.22 5.01
N LEU A 714 23.70 -6.91 5.20
CA LEU A 714 24.28 -6.37 6.44
C LEU A 714 23.38 -6.63 7.65
N ARG A 715 22.06 -6.46 7.51
CA ARG A 715 21.11 -6.82 8.58
C ARG A 715 21.10 -8.31 8.91
N LEU A 716 21.31 -9.18 7.91
CA LEU A 716 21.49 -10.61 8.17
C LEU A 716 22.75 -10.86 8.97
N ALA A 717 23.85 -10.20 8.62
CA ALA A 717 25.11 -10.28 9.35
C ALA A 717 24.95 -9.77 10.80
N GLU A 718 24.25 -8.65 11.01
CA GLU A 718 23.93 -8.14 12.34
C GLU A 718 23.10 -9.15 13.15
N ASN A 719 22.05 -9.72 12.55
CA ASN A 719 21.21 -10.72 13.21
C ASN A 719 21.97 -12.00 13.58
N ARG A 720 23.02 -12.35 12.81
CA ARG A 720 23.91 -13.49 13.09
C ARG A 720 25.07 -13.14 14.03
N GLY A 721 25.13 -11.92 14.56
CA GLY A 721 26.19 -11.47 15.48
C GLY A 721 27.54 -11.33 14.79
N LEU A 722 27.60 -10.98 13.50
CA LEU A 722 28.83 -10.81 12.73
C LEU A 722 29.34 -9.36 12.69
N ILE A 723 28.64 -8.45 13.38
CA ILE A 723 28.95 -7.00 13.38
C ILE A 723 29.60 -6.58 14.71
N MET A 724 29.10 -7.09 15.82
CA MET A 724 29.58 -6.76 17.16
C MET A 724 30.81 -7.57 17.50
N GLU A 725 31.76 -6.93 18.23
CA GLU A 725 32.95 -7.61 18.76
C GLU A 725 32.57 -8.82 19.62
N SER A 726 33.22 -9.94 19.36
CA SER A 726 33.00 -11.19 20.08
C SER A 726 34.07 -12.21 19.70
N ASP A 727 34.41 -13.11 20.60
CA ASP A 727 35.43 -14.15 20.41
C ASP A 727 35.18 -14.94 19.13
N GLY A 728 36.22 -15.15 18.32
CA GLY A 728 36.15 -15.89 17.06
C GLY A 728 35.33 -15.24 15.96
N LEU A 729 35.16 -13.91 16.00
CA LEU A 729 34.37 -13.18 15.02
C LEU A 729 34.90 -13.38 13.59
N GLY A 730 36.22 -13.34 13.39
CA GLY A 730 36.86 -13.56 12.09
C GLY A 730 36.57 -14.94 11.51
N GLU A 731 36.56 -15.98 12.34
CA GLU A 731 36.21 -17.36 11.91
C GLU A 731 34.75 -17.44 11.49
N ARG A 732 33.83 -16.89 12.27
CA ARG A 732 32.39 -16.88 11.93
C ARG A 732 32.10 -16.08 10.66
N ARG A 733 32.80 -14.97 10.41
CA ARG A 733 32.70 -14.20 9.17
C ARG A 733 33.16 -15.03 7.95
N ARG A 734 34.29 -15.78 8.09
CA ARG A 734 34.75 -16.71 7.04
C ARG A 734 33.79 -17.86 6.82
N ALA A 735 33.22 -18.43 7.91
CA ALA A 735 32.22 -19.48 7.81
C ALA A 735 30.96 -19.02 7.02
N TRP A 736 30.48 -17.81 7.28
CA TRP A 736 29.36 -17.26 6.52
C TRP A 736 29.72 -17.02 5.04
N LEU A 737 30.94 -16.53 4.73
CA LEU A 737 31.42 -16.43 3.36
C LEU A 737 31.40 -17.79 2.66
N GLY A 738 31.89 -18.84 3.33
CA GLY A 738 31.85 -20.22 2.82
C GLY A 738 30.42 -20.73 2.56
N GLU A 739 29.48 -20.42 3.49
CA GLU A 739 28.08 -20.77 3.31
C GLU A 739 27.45 -20.12 2.06
N VAL A 740 27.68 -18.82 1.89
CA VAL A 740 27.16 -18.06 0.74
C VAL A 740 27.78 -18.56 -0.57
N THR A 741 29.09 -18.84 -0.58
CA THR A 741 29.80 -19.39 -1.75
C THR A 741 29.22 -20.74 -2.16
N ALA A 742 28.94 -21.64 -1.22
CA ALA A 742 28.33 -22.94 -1.50
C ALA A 742 26.93 -22.80 -2.17
N VAL A 743 26.12 -21.84 -1.75
CA VAL A 743 24.82 -21.58 -2.41
C VAL A 743 25.02 -21.03 -3.83
N ILE A 744 26.05 -20.21 -4.05
CA ILE A 744 26.39 -19.70 -5.37
C ILE A 744 26.79 -20.81 -6.33
N ASP A 745 27.58 -21.78 -5.84
CA ASP A 745 28.00 -22.95 -6.62
C ASP A 745 26.79 -23.83 -6.98
N ASP A 746 25.87 -24.07 -6.04
CA ASP A 746 24.63 -24.79 -6.29
C ASP A 746 23.72 -24.07 -7.30
N LEU A 747 23.59 -22.74 -7.21
CA LEU A 747 22.88 -21.94 -8.20
C LEU A 747 23.58 -21.98 -9.57
N GLY A 748 24.90 -22.08 -9.60
CA GLY A 748 25.69 -22.31 -10.82
C GLY A 748 25.33 -23.64 -11.48
N ARG A 749 25.32 -24.74 -10.73
CA ARG A 749 24.93 -26.08 -11.18
C ARG A 749 23.51 -26.13 -11.75
N LEU A 750 22.53 -25.52 -11.04
CA LEU A 750 21.16 -25.38 -11.55
C LEU A 750 21.10 -24.53 -12.81
N GLY A 751 21.92 -23.47 -12.89
CA GLY A 751 22.05 -22.63 -14.08
C GLY A 751 22.58 -23.38 -15.29
N ASP A 752 23.50 -24.34 -15.11
CA ASP A 752 24.02 -25.19 -16.16
C ASP A 752 22.95 -26.17 -16.66
N LEU A 753 22.20 -26.77 -15.75
CA LEU A 753 21.05 -27.63 -16.11
C LEU A 753 19.99 -26.83 -16.90
N GLN A 754 19.70 -25.61 -16.49
CA GLN A 754 18.76 -24.74 -17.18
C GLN A 754 19.25 -24.35 -18.58
N ARG A 755 20.54 -24.07 -18.74
CA ARG A 755 21.15 -23.74 -20.05
C ARG A 755 21.11 -24.93 -21.00
N ALA A 756 21.57 -26.08 -20.59
CA ALA A 756 21.55 -27.29 -21.41
C ALA A 756 20.13 -27.59 -21.92
N ARG A 757 19.13 -27.36 -21.08
CA ARG A 757 17.74 -27.50 -21.45
C ARG A 757 17.24 -26.47 -22.44
N LEU A 758 17.57 -25.17 -22.22
CA LEU A 758 17.24 -24.12 -23.17
C LEU A 758 17.89 -24.41 -24.54
N GLU A 759 19.11 -24.93 -24.58
CA GLU A 759 19.81 -25.32 -25.81
C GLU A 759 19.07 -26.43 -26.57
N VAL A 760 18.55 -27.43 -25.89
CA VAL A 760 17.71 -28.48 -26.49
C VAL A 760 16.40 -27.89 -27.02
N VAL A 761 15.70 -27.11 -26.22
CA VAL A 761 14.42 -26.47 -26.57
C VAL A 761 14.62 -25.47 -27.73
N LEU A 762 15.78 -24.81 -27.80
CA LEU A 762 16.12 -23.83 -28.83
C LEU A 762 16.71 -24.48 -30.10
N GLY A 763 16.83 -25.83 -30.15
CA GLY A 763 17.36 -26.55 -31.28
C GLY A 763 18.85 -26.31 -31.57
N THR A 764 19.61 -25.81 -30.58
CA THR A 764 21.04 -25.52 -30.65
C THR A 764 21.91 -26.54 -29.90
N GLY A 765 21.27 -27.47 -29.15
CA GLY A 765 21.93 -28.53 -28.38
C GLY A 765 21.63 -29.93 -28.90
N GLU A 766 22.56 -30.86 -28.77
CA GLU A 766 22.32 -32.29 -28.99
C GLU A 766 21.38 -32.81 -27.87
N GLU A 767 20.36 -33.59 -28.23
CA GLU A 767 19.56 -34.31 -27.27
C GLU A 767 20.49 -35.16 -26.37
N PRO A 768 20.41 -35.10 -25.04
CA PRO A 768 21.18 -35.99 -24.18
C PRO A 768 20.78 -37.43 -24.54
N ALA A 769 21.75 -38.22 -24.97
CA ALA A 769 21.56 -39.59 -25.37
C ALA A 769 20.76 -40.37 -24.31
N PRO A 770 19.74 -41.15 -24.69
CA PRO A 770 19.01 -41.97 -23.74
C PRO A 770 20.01 -42.92 -23.03
N VAL A 771 19.96 -42.93 -21.70
CA VAL A 771 20.72 -43.90 -20.90
C VAL A 771 20.32 -45.28 -21.36
N ARG A 772 21.20 -45.96 -22.09
CA ARG A 772 21.07 -47.39 -22.36
C ARG A 772 21.08 -48.11 -21.02
N THR A 773 19.93 -48.65 -20.66
CA THR A 773 19.85 -49.70 -19.67
C THR A 773 20.41 -50.96 -20.36
N ASP A 774 21.67 -51.23 -20.16
CA ASP A 774 22.25 -52.53 -20.47
C ASP A 774 21.59 -53.57 -19.54
N VAL A 775 20.54 -54.17 -20.06
CA VAL A 775 20.07 -55.44 -19.56
C VAL A 775 20.88 -56.51 -20.33
N GLU A 776 22.04 -56.86 -19.80
CA GLU A 776 22.69 -58.13 -20.17
C GLU A 776 21.77 -59.25 -19.73
N GLY A 777 21.02 -59.76 -20.65
CA GLY A 777 20.34 -61.09 -20.53
C GLY A 777 21.31 -62.16 -20.93
N ASP A 778 21.93 -62.76 -19.92
CA ASP A 778 22.63 -64.03 -20.04
C ASP A 778 21.66 -65.13 -20.47
N SER A 779 21.80 -65.66 -21.68
CA SER A 779 21.15 -66.90 -22.11
C SER A 779 22.13 -67.74 -22.90
N ASP A 780 23.10 -68.31 -22.19
CA ASP A 780 23.67 -69.57 -22.57
C ASP A 780 22.77 -70.69 -21.98
N VAL A 781 22.22 -71.56 -22.82
CA VAL A 781 22.14 -73.02 -22.65
C VAL A 781 21.61 -73.69 -23.94
N ALA A 782 22.53 -74.45 -24.56
CA ALA A 782 22.37 -75.78 -25.19
C ALA A 782 21.46 -75.96 -26.46
N SER A 783 22.07 -76.22 -27.53
CA SER A 783 22.22 -77.55 -28.23
C SER A 783 22.82 -77.33 -29.60
#